data_a085da565f88f254425edef5bf11aab3
#
_entry.id   a085da565f88f254425edef5bf11aab3
#
_cell.length_a   1.000
_cell.length_b   1.000
_cell.length_c   1.000
_cell.angle_alpha   90.00
_cell.angle_beta   90.00
_cell.angle_gamma   90.00
#
_symmetry.space_group_name_H-M   'P 1'
#
loop_
_entity.id
_entity.type
_entity.pdbx_description
1 polymer ?
#
loop_
_entity_poly.entity_id
_entity_poly.type
_entity_poly.pdbx_seq_one_letter_code
_entity_poly.pdbx_strand_id
1 'polypeptide(L)'
;MKLKKIPLLLLPIFTVPIYADELPMQKLDDMIVSAPFVESVDDSAHPITILNGAELRSKVGSTLGETLQNELGVTNQSFGSGVGIPVIRGQSGSRVKVLQNSLGNNDASSLSADHATGVDPIIAERVEILRGPSTLLYGSGAMGGIVNVIDNRIPEKMFDKVIGGAGEQRYDSATDESSSALKVEGGKNNFAYHVDGFYRDAGNTSIGGAAIDEARARQHDPSFNAVPAGELQNSYGFTDNTQSRARGGSAGFSMIGDVGLIGAAINQTERNYGIPPDGHGETPVHVEMKQTKYDFKSQLNNPFAFIEKAKLKFGYTDYAHTEFDGNVAGTVFLNQSYESRFELEHAPILKNNKGILGFQSTNSTFQGLGEEGKIVPKSDIATYGIFNVESLKVGAVTYELGGRAESTQITPEGRNDVSYIPLSGSTSAMWQMNSQNKLSLAFTHSQRAPQIQELFSDGFHHATRSYEVGNANLEKELSNNLDLGYQFDASWVQADFNFFHNWVSDYIYQQRDSAQLFNAEDGGFVAKDFDCVECFPLLHSEQQAAIFKGFEAKTVFPLLNNKFGSVDLTLFGDYTRGTFDKGGNVPRMPPLRYGTQLSYEKNAFSGNVRLTRGEEQTNSGENETTTPAYLLLNIGTQYKIASFAKSEILLFAKGKNLLDENIRSSVSYLRNFAPEAGRSAEVGIRLSY
;
A
#
# COMPACT_ATOMS: atom_id res chain seq x y z
N MET A 1 -30.00 -22.90 -0.19
CA MET A 1 -28.94 -22.76 0.84
C MET A 1 -28.50 -24.17 1.24
N LYS A 2 -27.40 -24.66 0.63
CA LYS A 2 -26.80 -25.96 0.96
C LYS A 2 -25.55 -25.69 1.73
N LEU A 3 -25.56 -25.91 3.04
CA LEU A 3 -24.36 -25.88 3.89
C LEU A 3 -23.39 -26.95 3.40
N LYS A 4 -22.28 -26.55 2.84
CA LYS A 4 -21.14 -27.44 2.62
C LYS A 4 -20.53 -27.79 3.97
N LYS A 5 -20.38 -29.07 4.24
CA LYS A 5 -19.84 -29.62 5.49
C LYS A 5 -18.39 -29.21 5.63
N ILE A 6 -18.11 -28.32 6.60
CA ILE A 6 -16.76 -28.06 7.11
C ILE A 6 -16.36 -29.29 7.92
N PRO A 7 -15.21 -29.92 7.67
CA PRO A 7 -14.70 -30.96 8.57
C PRO A 7 -14.26 -30.30 9.87
N LEU A 8 -15.11 -30.37 10.89
CA LEU A 8 -14.80 -29.98 12.25
C LEU A 8 -13.84 -31.02 12.83
N LEU A 9 -12.55 -30.72 12.85
CA LEU A 9 -11.57 -31.51 13.60
C LEU A 9 -11.79 -31.23 15.09
N LEU A 10 -12.52 -32.12 15.77
CA LEU A 10 -12.69 -32.12 17.21
C LEU A 10 -11.36 -32.48 17.88
N LEU A 11 -10.62 -31.48 18.34
CA LEU A 11 -9.55 -31.66 19.29
C LEU A 11 -10.14 -31.79 20.72
N PRO A 12 -9.72 -32.74 21.54
CA PRO A 12 -10.23 -32.92 22.90
C PRO A 12 -9.83 -31.71 23.76
N ILE A 13 -10.80 -31.06 24.37
CA ILE A 13 -10.60 -29.99 25.36
C ILE A 13 -10.11 -30.63 26.65
N PHE A 14 -8.80 -30.56 26.93
CA PHE A 14 -8.26 -30.83 28.26
C PHE A 14 -8.34 -29.55 29.09
N THR A 15 -9.14 -29.57 30.16
CA THR A 15 -9.17 -28.51 31.15
C THR A 15 -7.92 -28.63 32.06
N VAL A 16 -6.98 -27.72 31.92
CA VAL A 16 -5.84 -27.54 32.81
C VAL A 16 -6.01 -26.22 33.57
N PRO A 17 -5.81 -26.17 34.90
CA PRO A 17 -5.89 -24.92 35.66
C PRO A 17 -4.76 -23.96 35.23
N ILE A 18 -5.15 -22.75 34.82
CA ILE A 18 -4.24 -21.69 34.35
C ILE A 18 -3.72 -20.96 35.58
N TYR A 19 -2.43 -21.10 35.89
CA TYR A 19 -1.68 -20.10 36.64
C TYR A 19 -1.00 -19.19 35.65
N ALA A 20 -1.53 -17.98 35.50
CA ALA A 20 -0.90 -16.94 34.70
C ALA A 20 0.12 -16.20 35.57
N ASP A 21 1.40 -16.52 35.40
CA ASP A 21 2.47 -15.62 35.79
C ASP A 21 2.49 -14.47 34.74
N GLU A 22 2.45 -13.25 35.25
CA GLU A 22 2.56 -12.03 34.44
C GLU A 22 3.95 -12.01 33.78
N LEU A 23 4.01 -12.43 32.51
CA LEU A 23 5.16 -12.11 31.66
C LEU A 23 5.02 -10.64 31.24
N PRO A 24 6.00 -9.76 31.50
CA PRO A 24 5.98 -8.40 31.02
C PRO A 24 5.93 -8.47 29.47
N MET A 25 4.92 -7.82 28.89
CA MET A 25 4.93 -7.59 27.45
C MET A 25 6.20 -6.81 27.12
N GLN A 26 7.16 -7.48 26.50
CA GLN A 26 8.28 -6.81 25.88
C GLN A 26 7.66 -6.07 24.67
N LYS A 27 7.38 -4.76 24.83
CA LYS A 27 7.27 -3.86 23.68
C LYS A 27 8.57 -4.06 22.91
N LEU A 28 8.52 -4.78 21.81
CA LEU A 28 9.60 -4.75 20.84
C LEU A 28 9.77 -3.29 20.50
N ASP A 29 10.93 -2.74 20.78
CA ASP A 29 11.27 -1.37 20.38
C ASP A 29 10.90 -1.20 18.91
N ASP A 30 10.12 -0.19 18.60
CA ASP A 30 9.63 0.13 17.25
C ASP A 30 10.78 0.67 16.38
N MET A 31 11.85 -0.13 16.27
CA MET A 31 13.04 0.23 15.49
C MET A 31 12.65 0.27 14.01
N ILE A 32 12.72 1.44 13.39
CA ILE A 32 12.29 1.67 12.02
C ILE A 32 13.37 1.19 11.07
N VAL A 33 13.07 0.16 10.29
CA VAL A 33 14.03 -0.42 9.32
C VAL A 33 14.22 0.49 8.12
N SER A 34 13.20 1.27 7.76
CA SER A 34 13.18 2.08 6.53
C SER A 34 13.60 3.53 6.73
N ALA A 35 13.71 4.02 7.96
CA ALA A 35 14.20 5.37 8.24
C ALA A 35 15.60 5.28 8.84
N PRO A 36 16.59 5.96 8.29
CA PRO A 36 17.92 6.01 8.86
C PRO A 36 17.86 6.77 10.17
N PHE A 37 18.64 6.30 11.17
CA PHE A 37 18.87 6.95 12.46
C PHE A 37 17.67 7.00 13.42
N VAL A 38 16.50 6.52 13.04
CA VAL A 38 15.30 6.53 13.87
C VAL A 38 15.27 5.26 14.68
N GLU A 39 15.55 5.35 15.97
CA GLU A 39 15.53 4.23 16.90
C GLU A 39 14.10 3.94 17.38
N SER A 40 13.23 4.95 17.38
CA SER A 40 11.79 4.83 17.66
C SER A 40 10.97 5.80 16.81
N VAL A 41 9.66 5.54 16.65
CA VAL A 41 8.72 6.48 15.98
C VAL A 41 8.80 7.87 16.61
N ASP A 42 8.99 7.91 17.94
CA ASP A 42 9.05 9.16 18.69
C ASP A 42 10.31 9.99 18.39
N ASP A 43 11.35 9.40 17.83
CA ASP A 43 12.58 10.10 17.45
C ASP A 43 12.58 10.62 16.00
N SER A 44 11.48 10.44 15.27
CA SER A 44 11.33 10.90 13.89
C SER A 44 10.73 12.30 13.82
N ALA A 45 11.33 13.15 12.97
CA ALA A 45 10.73 14.44 12.58
C ALA A 45 9.59 14.27 11.57
N HIS A 46 9.37 13.07 11.06
CA HIS A 46 8.47 12.77 9.97
C HIS A 46 7.28 11.93 10.42
N PRO A 47 6.10 12.08 9.78
CA PRO A 47 4.96 11.21 10.04
C PRO A 47 5.26 9.79 9.58
N ILE A 48 5.48 8.88 10.53
CA ILE A 48 5.69 7.45 10.29
C ILE A 48 4.57 6.68 10.96
N THR A 49 4.05 5.68 10.26
CA THR A 49 3.12 4.70 10.81
C THR A 49 3.77 3.33 10.73
N ILE A 50 3.76 2.59 11.83
CA ILE A 50 4.27 1.23 11.92
C ILE A 50 3.15 0.32 12.36
N LEU A 51 2.91 -0.73 11.59
CA LEU A 51 2.04 -1.84 11.95
C LEU A 51 2.89 -3.08 12.17
N ASN A 52 2.82 -3.68 13.34
CA ASN A 52 3.53 -4.91 13.66
C ASN A 52 2.72 -5.79 14.65
N GLY A 53 3.18 -6.99 14.91
CA GLY A 53 2.66 -7.89 15.95
C GLY A 53 1.14 -8.06 15.88
N ALA A 54 0.48 -7.98 17.05
CA ALA A 54 -0.97 -8.16 17.17
C ALA A 54 -1.79 -7.09 16.45
N GLU A 55 -1.29 -5.84 16.39
CA GLU A 55 -1.95 -4.77 15.67
C GLU A 55 -2.01 -5.04 14.17
N LEU A 56 -0.88 -5.40 13.54
CA LEU A 56 -0.85 -5.80 12.14
C LEU A 56 -1.79 -6.99 11.89
N ARG A 57 -1.71 -8.04 12.72
CA ARG A 57 -2.59 -9.21 12.57
C ARG A 57 -4.07 -8.84 12.63
N SER A 58 -4.44 -7.87 13.46
CA SER A 58 -5.82 -7.39 13.54
C SER A 58 -6.27 -6.59 12.31
N LYS A 59 -5.35 -6.02 11.54
CA LYS A 59 -5.64 -5.16 10.38
C LYS A 59 -5.46 -5.85 9.03
N VAL A 60 -4.72 -6.96 8.97
CA VAL A 60 -4.48 -7.71 7.73
C VAL A 60 -5.80 -7.98 7.00
N GLY A 61 -5.87 -7.53 5.76
CA GLY A 61 -6.93 -7.77 4.79
C GLY A 61 -6.44 -8.59 3.60
N SER A 62 -7.25 -8.67 2.56
CA SER A 62 -6.93 -9.41 1.33
C SER A 62 -5.86 -8.73 0.48
N THR A 63 -5.76 -7.40 0.59
CA THR A 63 -4.80 -6.59 -0.15
C THR A 63 -4.03 -5.65 0.78
N LEU A 64 -2.93 -5.08 0.27
CA LEU A 64 -2.14 -4.12 1.02
C LEU A 64 -2.94 -2.81 1.27
N GLY A 65 -3.68 -2.34 0.28
CA GLY A 65 -4.55 -1.16 0.43
C GLY A 65 -5.63 -1.37 1.50
N GLU A 66 -6.31 -2.52 1.51
CA GLU A 66 -7.31 -2.87 2.54
C GLU A 66 -6.67 -2.93 3.94
N THR A 67 -5.48 -3.52 4.05
CA THR A 67 -4.74 -3.60 5.32
C THR A 67 -4.47 -2.22 5.93
N LEU A 68 -4.21 -1.22 5.08
CA LEU A 68 -3.77 0.11 5.49
C LEU A 68 -4.86 1.18 5.48
N GLN A 69 -6.04 0.92 4.94
CA GLN A 69 -7.09 1.93 4.70
C GLN A 69 -7.61 2.66 5.95
N ASN A 70 -7.41 2.08 7.13
CA ASN A 70 -7.81 2.67 8.39
C ASN A 70 -6.72 3.54 9.04
N GLU A 71 -5.54 3.64 8.42
CA GLU A 71 -4.48 4.54 8.86
C GLU A 71 -4.77 5.98 8.42
N LEU A 72 -4.33 6.95 9.23
CA LEU A 72 -4.55 8.37 8.92
C LEU A 72 -3.81 8.76 7.64
N GLY A 73 -4.49 9.50 6.77
CA GLY A 73 -3.99 9.91 5.48
C GLY A 73 -3.82 8.77 4.47
N VAL A 74 -4.30 7.56 4.79
CA VAL A 74 -4.23 6.40 3.88
C VAL A 74 -5.63 5.91 3.55
N THR A 75 -5.87 5.65 2.26
CA THR A 75 -7.11 5.05 1.74
C THR A 75 -6.77 3.90 0.80
N ASN A 76 -7.77 3.11 0.46
CA ASN A 76 -7.64 1.98 -0.46
C ASN A 76 -8.23 2.33 -1.82
N GLN A 77 -7.40 2.31 -2.86
CA GLN A 77 -7.86 2.30 -4.25
C GLN A 77 -8.11 0.86 -4.65
N SER A 78 -9.36 0.40 -4.48
CA SER A 78 -9.74 -0.94 -4.87
C SER A 78 -10.18 -1.00 -6.33
N PHE A 79 -9.89 -2.14 -6.97
CA PHE A 79 -10.38 -2.50 -8.29
C PHE A 79 -10.97 -3.92 -8.20
N GLY A 80 -12.04 -4.08 -7.42
CA GLY A 80 -12.54 -5.36 -6.94
C GLY A 80 -11.77 -5.87 -5.70
N SER A 81 -12.11 -7.08 -5.21
CA SER A 81 -11.53 -7.65 -3.99
C SER A 81 -10.08 -8.13 -4.16
N GLY A 82 -9.67 -8.43 -5.40
CA GLY A 82 -8.32 -8.90 -5.72
C GLY A 82 -7.25 -7.79 -5.77
N VAL A 83 -7.67 -6.54 -5.92
CA VAL A 83 -6.79 -5.37 -6.09
C VAL A 83 -7.09 -4.29 -5.06
N GLY A 84 -6.05 -3.85 -4.36
CA GLY A 84 -6.13 -2.75 -3.42
C GLY A 84 -4.77 -2.08 -3.26
N ILE A 85 -4.67 -0.87 -3.81
CA ILE A 85 -3.44 -0.08 -3.83
C ILE A 85 -3.53 1.00 -2.73
N PRO A 86 -2.49 1.17 -1.89
CA PRO A 86 -2.47 2.24 -0.91
C PRO A 86 -2.45 3.62 -1.59
N VAL A 87 -3.35 4.49 -1.17
CA VAL A 87 -3.37 5.91 -1.54
C VAL A 87 -2.96 6.72 -0.32
N ILE A 88 -1.89 7.48 -0.40
CA ILE A 88 -1.37 8.30 0.69
C ILE A 88 -1.60 9.78 0.36
N ARG A 89 -2.33 10.50 1.21
CA ARG A 89 -2.65 11.92 1.02
C ARG A 89 -3.22 12.23 -0.37
N GLY A 90 -4.08 11.32 -0.88
CA GLY A 90 -4.71 11.44 -2.19
C GLY A 90 -3.78 11.13 -3.38
N GLN A 91 -2.58 10.63 -3.14
CA GLN A 91 -1.65 10.23 -4.19
C GLN A 91 -1.50 8.71 -4.25
N SER A 92 -1.44 8.15 -5.45
CA SER A 92 -1.36 6.71 -5.72
C SER A 92 -0.43 6.41 -6.91
N GLY A 93 -0.32 5.14 -7.28
CA GLY A 93 0.45 4.69 -8.43
C GLY A 93 1.94 5.06 -8.31
N SER A 94 2.47 5.69 -9.33
CA SER A 94 3.88 6.11 -9.42
C SER A 94 4.35 7.09 -8.33
N ARG A 95 3.42 7.66 -7.55
CA ARG A 95 3.72 8.61 -6.46
C ARG A 95 3.75 7.97 -5.08
N VAL A 96 3.31 6.70 -4.96
CA VAL A 96 3.39 5.91 -3.72
C VAL A 96 4.19 4.64 -4.00
N LYS A 97 5.38 4.55 -3.44
CA LYS A 97 6.28 3.43 -3.72
C LYS A 97 6.02 2.28 -2.74
N VAL A 98 5.66 1.12 -3.27
CA VAL A 98 5.59 -0.12 -2.50
C VAL A 98 6.94 -0.82 -2.55
N LEU A 99 7.48 -1.09 -1.36
CA LEU A 99 8.75 -1.77 -1.15
C LEU A 99 8.53 -3.08 -0.42
N GLN A 100 9.41 -4.03 -0.67
CA GLN A 100 9.54 -5.26 0.11
C GLN A 100 10.97 -5.40 0.61
N ASN A 101 11.14 -5.39 1.93
CA ASN A 101 12.47 -5.39 2.60
C ASN A 101 13.38 -4.25 2.11
N SER A 102 12.80 -3.08 1.83
CA SER A 102 13.47 -1.86 1.33
C SER A 102 14.00 -1.94 -0.12
N LEU A 103 13.59 -2.91 -0.91
CA LEU A 103 13.76 -2.95 -2.36
C LEU A 103 12.39 -2.75 -3.03
N GLY A 104 12.38 -2.18 -4.23
CA GLY A 104 11.18 -1.99 -5.02
C GLY A 104 10.44 -3.31 -5.28
N ASN A 105 9.12 -3.26 -5.29
CA ASN A 105 8.36 -4.46 -5.66
C ASN A 105 8.51 -4.79 -7.15
N ASN A 106 8.71 -3.76 -7.99
CA ASN A 106 9.00 -3.89 -9.42
C ASN A 106 7.96 -4.73 -10.19
N ASP A 107 6.70 -4.61 -9.79
CA ASP A 107 5.53 -5.14 -10.49
C ASP A 107 4.88 -4.06 -11.37
N ALA A 108 3.73 -4.35 -11.96
CA ALA A 108 2.97 -3.40 -12.77
C ALA A 108 1.95 -2.56 -11.95
N SER A 109 1.85 -2.73 -10.62
CA SER A 109 0.80 -2.07 -9.81
C SER A 109 0.94 -0.55 -9.71
N SER A 110 2.12 -0.01 -10.02
CA SER A 110 2.30 1.45 -10.11
C SER A 110 1.85 2.04 -11.43
N LEU A 111 1.58 1.23 -12.44
CA LEU A 111 1.27 1.62 -13.80
C LEU A 111 -0.22 1.80 -14.04
N SER A 112 -1.04 0.90 -13.52
CA SER A 112 -2.49 0.97 -13.63
C SER A 112 -3.18 0.54 -12.33
N ALA A 113 -4.41 1.02 -12.13
CA ALA A 113 -5.17 0.83 -10.90
C ALA A 113 -5.76 -0.57 -10.73
N ASP A 114 -5.89 -1.33 -11.81
CA ASP A 114 -6.41 -2.69 -11.89
C ASP A 114 -5.32 -3.76 -11.64
N HIS A 115 -4.05 -3.37 -11.59
CA HIS A 115 -2.95 -4.29 -11.37
C HIS A 115 -2.67 -4.53 -9.88
N ALA A 116 -2.82 -5.77 -9.43
CA ALA A 116 -2.55 -6.16 -8.05
C ALA A 116 -1.06 -6.07 -7.71
N THR A 117 -0.75 -5.71 -6.45
CA THR A 117 0.64 -5.74 -5.99
C THR A 117 1.12 -7.19 -5.79
N GLY A 118 2.40 -7.45 -6.06
CA GLY A 118 3.04 -8.76 -5.84
C GLY A 118 3.28 -9.09 -4.36
N VAL A 119 2.93 -8.19 -3.43
CA VAL A 119 3.14 -8.37 -1.98
C VAL A 119 1.83 -8.76 -1.31
N ASP A 120 1.84 -9.83 -0.50
CA ASP A 120 0.69 -10.22 0.33
C ASP A 120 0.92 -9.85 1.80
N PRO A 121 -0.01 -9.12 2.45
CA PRO A 121 0.15 -8.68 3.83
C PRO A 121 0.06 -9.80 4.87
N ILE A 122 -0.43 -11.00 4.51
CA ILE A 122 -0.59 -12.11 5.46
C ILE A 122 0.75 -12.66 5.97
N ILE A 123 1.82 -12.57 5.14
CA ILE A 123 3.17 -13.00 5.52
C ILE A 123 4.00 -11.87 6.16
N ALA A 124 3.49 -10.63 6.15
CA ALA A 124 4.23 -9.49 6.67
C ALA A 124 4.44 -9.60 8.19
N GLU A 125 5.65 -9.38 8.65
CA GLU A 125 5.98 -9.18 10.07
C GLU A 125 5.73 -7.74 10.51
N ARG A 126 5.90 -6.82 9.56
CA ARG A 126 5.80 -5.39 9.80
C ARG A 126 5.48 -4.65 8.50
N VAL A 127 4.69 -3.60 8.60
CA VAL A 127 4.45 -2.65 7.52
C VAL A 127 4.77 -1.25 8.02
N GLU A 128 5.61 -0.53 7.29
CA GLU A 128 6.01 0.84 7.59
C GLU A 128 5.49 1.77 6.50
N ILE A 129 4.83 2.86 6.91
CA ILE A 129 4.37 3.93 6.01
C ILE A 129 5.17 5.17 6.35
N LEU A 130 5.99 5.64 5.40
CA LEU A 130 6.84 6.80 5.56
C LEU A 130 6.34 7.94 4.68
N ARG A 131 6.29 9.14 5.25
CA ARG A 131 5.89 10.37 4.57
C ARG A 131 6.97 11.45 4.74
N GLY A 132 6.99 12.43 3.86
CA GLY A 132 7.95 13.54 3.94
C GLY A 132 9.39 13.19 3.56
N PRO A 133 10.41 13.83 4.15
CA PRO A 133 11.81 13.75 3.71
C PRO A 133 12.43 12.36 3.69
N SER A 134 12.00 11.43 4.55
CA SER A 134 12.52 10.05 4.56
C SER A 134 12.28 9.31 3.23
N THR A 135 11.37 9.79 2.40
CA THR A 135 11.11 9.24 1.07
C THR A 135 12.29 9.39 0.10
N LEU A 136 13.18 10.34 0.33
CA LEU A 136 14.38 10.56 -0.50
C LEU A 136 15.33 9.36 -0.56
N LEU A 137 15.31 8.53 0.47
CA LEU A 137 16.15 7.33 0.52
C LEU A 137 15.78 6.30 -0.53
N TYR A 138 14.51 6.27 -0.97
CA TYR A 138 13.98 5.18 -1.79
C TYR A 138 13.67 5.58 -3.23
N GLY A 139 14.13 6.72 -3.66
CA GLY A 139 14.03 7.20 -5.03
C GLY A 139 13.01 8.30 -5.24
N SER A 140 13.21 9.01 -6.33
CA SER A 140 12.30 10.05 -6.81
C SER A 140 10.91 9.44 -7.07
N GLY A 141 9.88 10.27 -6.99
CA GLY A 141 8.50 9.83 -7.21
C GLY A 141 7.76 9.33 -5.97
N ALA A 142 8.41 9.10 -4.82
CA ALA A 142 7.71 8.81 -3.58
C ALA A 142 7.09 10.09 -2.96
N MET A 143 6.37 10.87 -3.77
CA MET A 143 5.83 12.19 -3.38
C MET A 143 4.65 12.09 -2.41
N GLY A 144 3.86 11.03 -2.53
CA GLY A 144 2.77 10.69 -1.60
C GLY A 144 3.28 9.97 -0.35
N GLY A 145 4.27 9.10 -0.52
CA GLY A 145 4.86 8.32 0.54
C GLY A 145 5.44 6.99 0.09
N ILE A 146 5.82 6.18 1.06
CA ILE A 146 6.36 4.84 0.88
C ILE A 146 5.59 3.87 1.77
N VAL A 147 5.31 2.69 1.25
CA VAL A 147 4.85 1.54 2.02
C VAL A 147 5.90 0.45 1.93
N ASN A 148 6.57 0.14 3.03
CA ASN A 148 7.59 -0.91 3.09
C ASN A 148 7.08 -2.11 3.88
N VAL A 149 6.94 -3.23 3.21
CA VAL A 149 6.54 -4.51 3.83
C VAL A 149 7.77 -5.32 4.16
N ILE A 150 7.89 -5.71 5.42
CA ILE A 150 9.02 -6.47 5.96
C ILE A 150 8.51 -7.85 6.34
N ASP A 151 9.07 -8.90 5.76
CA ASP A 151 8.64 -10.30 5.94
C ASP A 151 9.71 -11.22 6.52
N ASN A 152 10.91 -10.68 6.80
CA ASN A 152 12.03 -11.40 7.43
C ASN A 152 12.53 -12.61 6.63
N ARG A 153 12.28 -12.71 5.31
CA ARG A 153 12.74 -13.85 4.47
C ARG A 153 14.26 -14.03 4.45
N ILE A 154 15.02 -12.97 4.68
CA ILE A 154 16.47 -13.01 4.97
C ILE A 154 16.62 -12.59 6.42
N PRO A 155 16.78 -13.51 7.38
CA PRO A 155 16.89 -13.18 8.80
C PRO A 155 18.06 -12.23 9.09
N GLU A 156 17.81 -11.19 9.86
CA GLU A 156 18.84 -10.20 10.23
C GLU A 156 19.42 -10.42 11.64
N LYS A 157 18.77 -11.29 12.41
CA LYS A 157 19.16 -11.65 13.78
C LYS A 157 19.06 -13.16 13.95
N MET A 158 19.89 -13.70 14.84
CA MET A 158 19.76 -15.10 15.24
C MET A 158 18.46 -15.30 16.00
N PHE A 159 17.84 -16.44 15.78
CA PHE A 159 16.67 -16.86 16.53
C PHE A 159 17.08 -17.55 17.84
N ASP A 160 16.27 -17.38 18.88
CA ASP A 160 16.49 -18.05 20.16
C ASP A 160 16.26 -19.58 20.11
N LYS A 161 15.55 -20.02 19.06
CA LYS A 161 15.21 -21.43 18.86
C LYS A 161 15.89 -21.97 17.59
N VAL A 162 16.23 -23.25 17.62
CA VAL A 162 16.71 -23.96 16.43
C VAL A 162 15.60 -24.06 15.39
N ILE A 163 14.36 -24.26 15.85
CA ILE A 163 13.16 -24.28 15.04
C ILE A 163 12.01 -23.60 15.80
N GLY A 164 11.36 -22.69 15.16
CA GLY A 164 10.16 -22.00 15.57
C GLY A 164 9.26 -21.76 14.37
N GLY A 165 8.10 -21.18 14.57
CA GLY A 165 7.23 -20.86 13.47
C GLY A 165 5.83 -20.43 13.90
N ALA A 166 4.98 -20.16 12.91
CA ALA A 166 3.58 -19.82 13.11
C ALA A 166 2.71 -20.37 11.99
N GLY A 167 1.53 -20.83 12.34
CA GLY A 167 0.45 -21.16 11.39
C GLY A 167 -0.75 -20.28 11.66
N GLU A 168 -1.43 -19.82 10.62
CA GLU A 168 -2.60 -18.96 10.70
C GLU A 168 -3.66 -19.44 9.74
N GLN A 169 -4.93 -19.46 10.20
CA GLN A 169 -6.11 -19.74 9.39
C GLN A 169 -7.13 -18.65 9.64
N ARG A 170 -7.71 -18.10 8.55
CA ARG A 170 -8.77 -17.07 8.57
C ARG A 170 -9.93 -17.48 7.69
N TYR A 171 -11.11 -16.97 8.06
CA TYR A 171 -12.30 -17.00 7.23
C TYR A 171 -12.99 -15.65 7.29
N ASP A 172 -13.35 -15.07 6.14
CA ASP A 172 -14.10 -13.82 6.01
C ASP A 172 -15.40 -14.06 5.23
N SER A 173 -16.52 -13.69 5.82
CA SER A 173 -17.84 -13.88 5.21
C SER A 173 -18.18 -12.84 4.12
N ALA A 174 -17.39 -11.75 3.98
CA ALA A 174 -17.61 -10.75 2.93
C ALA A 174 -17.43 -11.34 1.53
N THR A 175 -16.45 -12.20 1.39
CA THR A 175 -16.07 -12.82 0.12
C THR A 175 -16.06 -14.35 0.18
N ASP A 176 -16.61 -14.95 1.25
CA ASP A 176 -16.46 -16.40 1.53
C ASP A 176 -14.98 -16.84 1.48
N GLU A 177 -14.08 -15.92 1.90
CA GLU A 177 -12.65 -16.12 1.79
C GLU A 177 -12.12 -17.07 2.85
N SER A 178 -11.33 -18.05 2.43
CA SER A 178 -10.49 -18.87 3.30
C SER A 178 -9.03 -18.57 3.02
N SER A 179 -8.29 -18.15 4.04
CA SER A 179 -6.85 -17.88 3.93
C SER A 179 -6.02 -18.58 4.98
N SER A 180 -4.90 -19.14 4.56
CA SER A 180 -3.96 -19.89 5.37
C SER A 180 -2.56 -19.36 5.18
N ALA A 181 -1.77 -19.28 6.25
CA ALA A 181 -0.35 -18.99 6.17
C ALA A 181 0.44 -19.89 7.12
N LEU A 182 1.62 -20.28 6.70
CA LEU A 182 2.56 -21.05 7.49
C LEU A 182 3.95 -20.41 7.40
N LYS A 183 4.62 -20.29 8.54
CA LYS A 183 5.99 -19.81 8.64
C LYS A 183 6.80 -20.75 9.52
N VAL A 184 8.01 -21.10 9.07
CA VAL A 184 9.00 -21.84 9.83
C VAL A 184 10.31 -21.07 9.79
N GLU A 185 10.87 -20.77 10.93
CA GLU A 185 12.13 -20.05 11.07
C GLU A 185 12.95 -20.56 12.24
N GLY A 186 14.24 -20.35 12.17
CA GLY A 186 15.11 -20.79 13.24
C GLY A 186 16.58 -20.62 12.90
N GLY A 187 17.44 -21.08 13.81
CA GLY A 187 18.87 -20.97 13.58
C GLY A 187 19.68 -21.71 14.62
N LYS A 188 20.95 -21.93 14.27
CA LYS A 188 21.95 -22.52 15.19
C LYS A 188 23.32 -21.99 14.83
N ASN A 189 24.11 -21.69 15.85
CA ASN A 189 25.42 -21.06 15.73
C ASN A 189 25.30 -19.70 14.98
N ASN A 190 25.84 -19.62 13.75
CA ASN A 190 25.83 -18.43 12.93
C ASN A 190 24.86 -18.52 11.73
N PHE A 191 24.08 -19.60 11.62
CA PHE A 191 23.17 -19.85 10.51
C PHE A 191 21.73 -19.65 10.96
N ALA A 192 20.99 -18.82 10.24
CA ALA A 192 19.57 -18.61 10.41
C ALA A 192 18.82 -18.91 9.08
N TYR A 193 17.59 -19.39 9.19
CA TYR A 193 16.76 -19.71 8.03
C TYR A 193 15.31 -19.31 8.25
N HIS A 194 14.62 -19.08 7.12
CA HIS A 194 13.20 -18.73 7.05
C HIS A 194 12.56 -19.44 5.85
N VAL A 195 11.37 -19.99 6.08
CA VAL A 195 10.49 -20.53 5.02
C VAL A 195 9.07 -20.14 5.37
N ASP A 196 8.36 -19.58 4.43
CA ASP A 196 6.93 -19.28 4.56
C ASP A 196 6.13 -19.71 3.33
N GLY A 197 4.81 -19.77 3.50
CA GLY A 197 3.88 -19.96 2.40
C GLY A 197 2.48 -19.54 2.81
N PHE A 198 1.68 -19.12 1.82
CA PHE A 198 0.28 -18.75 2.01
C PHE A 198 -0.59 -19.23 0.86
N TYR A 199 -1.86 -19.39 1.18
CA TYR A 199 -2.92 -19.66 0.22
C TYR A 199 -4.18 -18.89 0.61
N ARG A 200 -4.86 -18.29 -0.37
CA ARG A 200 -6.10 -17.53 -0.22
C ARG A 200 -7.03 -17.88 -1.38
N ASP A 201 -8.31 -18.10 -1.09
CA ASP A 201 -9.37 -18.37 -2.06
C ASP A 201 -10.63 -17.62 -1.63
N ALA A 202 -11.13 -16.74 -2.47
CA ALA A 202 -12.25 -15.85 -2.21
C ALA A 202 -13.27 -15.91 -3.34
N GLY A 203 -14.53 -15.88 -3.00
CA GLY A 203 -15.67 -15.75 -3.91
C GLY A 203 -15.99 -14.29 -4.22
N ASN A 204 -17.17 -14.06 -4.80
CA ASN A 204 -17.69 -12.73 -5.09
C ASN A 204 -17.96 -11.93 -3.80
N THR A 205 -17.71 -10.61 -3.86
CA THR A 205 -17.87 -9.71 -2.72
C THR A 205 -19.32 -9.45 -2.41
N SER A 206 -19.77 -9.75 -1.20
CA SER A 206 -21.08 -9.37 -0.66
C SER A 206 -21.11 -7.87 -0.37
N ILE A 207 -22.19 -7.20 -0.77
CA ILE A 207 -22.37 -5.74 -0.64
C ILE A 207 -23.76 -5.39 -0.10
N GLY A 208 -23.92 -4.20 0.48
CA GLY A 208 -25.17 -3.69 1.00
C GLY A 208 -26.04 -3.00 -0.08
N GLY A 209 -26.52 -3.74 -1.09
CA GLY A 209 -27.39 -3.15 -2.12
C GLY A 209 -27.00 -3.48 -3.55
N ALA A 210 -27.22 -2.56 -4.50
CA ALA A 210 -26.86 -2.74 -5.90
C ALA A 210 -25.35 -2.49 -6.13
N ALA A 211 -24.72 -3.27 -7.01
CA ALA A 211 -23.34 -3.09 -7.40
C ALA A 211 -23.17 -1.78 -8.20
N ILE A 212 -24.00 -1.57 -9.22
CA ILE A 212 -23.92 -0.39 -10.08
C ILE A 212 -24.89 0.69 -9.57
N ASP A 213 -24.38 1.90 -9.39
CA ASP A 213 -25.19 3.11 -9.22
C ASP A 213 -25.52 3.67 -10.61
N GLU A 214 -26.59 3.16 -11.20
CA GLU A 214 -27.00 3.49 -12.58
C GLU A 214 -27.21 5.00 -12.78
N ALA A 215 -27.74 5.70 -11.78
CA ALA A 215 -28.00 7.12 -11.88
C ALA A 215 -26.70 7.93 -12.04
N ARG A 216 -25.65 7.55 -11.27
CA ARG A 216 -24.34 8.19 -11.36
C ARG A 216 -23.54 7.71 -12.58
N ALA A 217 -23.59 6.42 -12.91
CA ALA A 217 -22.92 5.89 -14.10
C ALA A 217 -23.39 6.62 -15.35
N ARG A 218 -24.69 6.82 -15.54
CA ARG A 218 -25.27 7.53 -16.69
C ARG A 218 -24.91 9.02 -16.77
N GLN A 219 -24.48 9.66 -15.69
CA GLN A 219 -24.04 11.06 -15.70
C GLN A 219 -22.67 11.25 -16.41
N HIS A 220 -21.84 10.22 -16.41
CA HIS A 220 -20.46 10.35 -16.81
C HIS A 220 -20.07 9.57 -18.05
N ASP A 221 -20.76 8.50 -18.34
CA ASP A 221 -20.45 7.64 -19.47
C ASP A 221 -21.60 7.66 -20.49
N PRO A 222 -21.38 8.25 -21.69
CA PRO A 222 -22.40 8.27 -22.75
C PRO A 222 -22.82 6.88 -23.21
N SER A 223 -21.96 5.85 -23.11
CA SER A 223 -22.29 4.47 -23.49
C SER A 223 -23.48 3.93 -22.70
N PHE A 224 -23.65 4.34 -21.44
CA PHE A 224 -24.80 3.97 -20.61
C PHE A 224 -26.12 4.58 -21.10
N ASN A 225 -26.10 5.64 -21.91
CA ASN A 225 -27.31 6.23 -22.44
C ASN A 225 -27.92 5.38 -23.58
N ALA A 226 -27.10 4.57 -24.25
CA ALA A 226 -27.54 3.64 -25.27
C ALA A 226 -28.26 2.41 -24.67
N VAL A 227 -28.02 2.09 -23.40
CA VAL A 227 -28.68 0.99 -22.70
C VAL A 227 -29.93 1.52 -22.00
N PRO A 228 -31.16 1.01 -22.31
CA PRO A 228 -32.39 1.43 -21.62
C PRO A 228 -32.31 1.28 -20.11
N ALA A 229 -32.97 2.17 -19.37
CA ALA A 229 -33.00 2.10 -17.91
C ALA A 229 -33.62 0.75 -17.44
N GLY A 230 -32.90 0.04 -16.59
CA GLY A 230 -33.32 -1.28 -16.06
C GLY A 230 -32.88 -2.48 -16.92
N GLU A 231 -32.18 -2.27 -18.03
CA GLU A 231 -31.60 -3.35 -18.85
C GLU A 231 -30.13 -3.60 -18.55
N LEU A 232 -29.48 -2.75 -17.75
CA LEU A 232 -28.13 -3.02 -17.24
C LEU A 232 -28.10 -4.30 -16.39
N GLN A 233 -27.07 -5.12 -16.61
CA GLN A 233 -26.82 -6.32 -15.78
C GLN A 233 -26.24 -5.88 -14.43
N ASN A 234 -27.11 -5.54 -13.50
CA ASN A 234 -26.74 -5.02 -12.18
C ASN A 234 -27.04 -6.04 -11.10
N SER A 235 -26.01 -6.58 -10.48
CA SER A 235 -26.15 -7.52 -9.35
C SER A 235 -26.59 -6.80 -8.07
N TYR A 236 -27.36 -7.49 -7.22
CA TYR A 236 -27.86 -6.97 -5.95
C TYR A 236 -27.41 -7.87 -4.79
N GLY A 237 -26.81 -7.29 -3.76
CA GLY A 237 -26.29 -8.01 -2.60
C GLY A 237 -24.91 -8.60 -2.81
N PHE A 238 -24.36 -8.54 -4.00
CA PHE A 238 -22.98 -8.92 -4.32
C PHE A 238 -22.48 -8.15 -5.55
N THR A 239 -21.16 -8.04 -5.68
CA THR A 239 -20.51 -7.57 -6.92
C THR A 239 -20.00 -8.79 -7.68
N ASP A 240 -20.45 -8.94 -8.93
CA ASP A 240 -20.08 -10.06 -9.78
C ASP A 240 -18.62 -9.96 -10.23
N ASN A 241 -18.06 -11.11 -10.64
CA ASN A 241 -16.68 -11.24 -11.13
C ASN A 241 -15.61 -10.59 -10.20
N THR A 242 -15.77 -10.75 -8.88
CA THR A 242 -14.82 -10.27 -7.88
C THR A 242 -14.10 -11.40 -7.14
N GLN A 243 -14.30 -12.65 -7.57
CA GLN A 243 -13.57 -13.79 -7.02
C GLN A 243 -12.05 -13.61 -7.18
N SER A 244 -11.29 -14.09 -6.21
CA SER A 244 -9.84 -14.00 -6.27
C SER A 244 -9.15 -15.20 -5.62
N ARG A 245 -8.01 -15.57 -6.16
CA ARG A 245 -7.14 -16.58 -5.59
C ARG A 245 -5.70 -16.06 -5.55
N ALA A 246 -5.03 -16.26 -4.41
CA ALA A 246 -3.64 -15.90 -4.28
C ALA A 246 -2.87 -17.02 -3.57
N ARG A 247 -1.65 -17.28 -4.00
CA ARG A 247 -0.73 -18.19 -3.33
C ARG A 247 0.70 -17.72 -3.50
N GLY A 248 1.53 -18.09 -2.55
CA GLY A 248 2.93 -17.74 -2.64
C GLY A 248 3.72 -18.28 -1.45
N GLY A 249 5.00 -18.01 -1.47
CA GLY A 249 5.89 -18.37 -0.38
C GLY A 249 7.30 -17.92 -0.63
N SER A 250 8.11 -18.01 0.40
CA SER A 250 9.52 -17.67 0.35
C SER A 250 10.38 -18.72 1.09
N ALA A 251 11.64 -18.80 0.67
CA ALA A 251 12.67 -19.52 1.38
C ALA A 251 13.96 -18.69 1.36
N GLY A 252 14.60 -18.57 2.52
CA GLY A 252 15.84 -17.83 2.62
C GLY A 252 16.67 -18.22 3.84
N PHE A 253 17.88 -17.74 3.83
CA PHE A 253 18.85 -18.01 4.88
C PHE A 253 19.80 -16.83 5.06
N SER A 254 20.47 -16.81 6.18
CA SER A 254 21.58 -15.90 6.44
C SER A 254 22.65 -16.54 7.32
N MET A 255 23.88 -16.08 7.13
CA MET A 255 24.98 -16.29 8.04
C MET A 255 25.24 -14.97 8.79
N ILE A 256 25.15 -15.03 10.11
CA ILE A 256 25.20 -13.87 11.01
C ILE A 256 26.33 -14.06 11.99
N GLY A 257 27.19 -13.05 12.11
CA GLY A 257 28.31 -13.04 13.04
C GLY A 257 28.68 -11.61 13.47
N ASP A 258 29.70 -11.49 14.30
CA ASP A 258 30.14 -10.19 14.84
C ASP A 258 30.56 -9.20 13.74
N VAL A 259 31.15 -9.71 12.66
CA VAL A 259 31.60 -8.92 11.50
C VAL A 259 30.42 -8.40 10.67
N GLY A 260 29.25 -9.07 10.71
CA GLY A 260 28.08 -8.69 9.94
C GLY A 260 27.22 -9.87 9.54
N LEU A 261 26.50 -9.72 8.45
CA LEU A 261 25.62 -10.76 7.88
C LEU A 261 25.74 -10.85 6.37
N ILE A 262 25.44 -12.04 5.85
CA ILE A 262 25.22 -12.29 4.43
C ILE A 262 24.03 -13.28 4.30
N GLY A 263 23.12 -13.03 3.39
CA GLY A 263 21.96 -13.89 3.18
C GLY A 263 21.34 -13.75 1.81
N ALA A 264 20.52 -14.75 1.46
CA ALA A 264 19.78 -14.77 0.22
C ALA A 264 18.40 -15.40 0.42
N ALA A 265 17.46 -15.03 -0.45
CA ALA A 265 16.12 -15.61 -0.45
C ALA A 265 15.53 -15.66 -1.85
N ILE A 266 14.59 -16.57 -2.05
CA ILE A 266 13.68 -16.61 -3.18
C ILE A 266 12.25 -16.44 -2.68
N ASN A 267 11.42 -15.71 -3.45
CA ASN A 267 9.99 -15.57 -3.22
C ASN A 267 9.24 -15.76 -4.53
N GLN A 268 8.10 -16.44 -4.48
CA GLN A 268 7.16 -16.51 -5.60
C GLN A 268 5.76 -16.17 -5.12
N THR A 269 5.03 -15.37 -5.91
CA THR A 269 3.63 -15.01 -5.69
C THR A 269 2.86 -15.17 -6.97
N GLU A 270 1.69 -15.80 -6.89
CA GLU A 270 0.74 -15.96 -7.99
C GLU A 270 -0.63 -15.43 -7.52
N ARG A 271 -1.32 -14.69 -8.40
CA ARG A 271 -2.66 -14.15 -8.17
C ARG A 271 -3.52 -14.37 -9.40
N ASN A 272 -4.77 -14.73 -9.19
CA ASN A 272 -5.82 -14.78 -10.21
C ASN A 272 -7.03 -14.05 -9.62
N TYR A 273 -7.54 -13.04 -10.32
CA TYR A 273 -8.65 -12.23 -9.82
C TYR A 273 -9.50 -11.69 -10.96
N GLY A 274 -10.80 -11.58 -10.72
CA GLY A 274 -11.75 -10.98 -11.64
C GLY A 274 -11.81 -9.46 -11.50
N ILE A 275 -12.22 -8.81 -12.57
CA ILE A 275 -12.49 -7.38 -12.67
C ILE A 275 -14.01 -7.18 -12.65
N PRO A 276 -14.57 -6.36 -11.74
CA PRO A 276 -15.99 -6.08 -11.69
C PRO A 276 -16.54 -5.57 -13.03
N PRO A 277 -17.67 -6.12 -13.52
CA PRO A 277 -18.26 -5.68 -14.78
C PRO A 277 -18.93 -4.31 -14.63
N ASP A 278 -19.11 -3.61 -15.73
CA ASP A 278 -19.83 -2.34 -15.78
C ASP A 278 -21.32 -2.49 -16.10
N GLY A 279 -21.77 -3.70 -16.37
CA GLY A 279 -23.18 -4.03 -16.58
C GLY A 279 -23.66 -4.03 -18.02
N HIS A 280 -22.81 -3.82 -19.00
CA HIS A 280 -23.18 -3.89 -20.43
C HIS A 280 -23.34 -5.32 -20.96
N GLY A 281 -23.07 -6.35 -20.15
CA GLY A 281 -23.24 -7.75 -20.53
C GLY A 281 -22.03 -8.34 -21.25
N GLU A 282 -20.89 -7.76 -21.04
CA GLU A 282 -19.62 -8.21 -21.63
C GLU A 282 -19.09 -9.49 -21.03
N THR A 283 -18.12 -10.09 -21.73
CA THR A 283 -17.37 -11.24 -21.24
C THR A 283 -16.59 -10.84 -19.98
N PRO A 284 -16.63 -11.67 -18.91
CA PRO A 284 -15.92 -11.33 -17.66
C PRO A 284 -14.42 -11.26 -17.86
N VAL A 285 -13.82 -10.13 -17.52
CA VAL A 285 -12.37 -9.94 -17.53
C VAL A 285 -11.75 -10.49 -16.26
N HIS A 286 -10.65 -11.25 -16.37
CA HIS A 286 -9.85 -11.65 -15.23
C HIS A 286 -8.35 -11.53 -15.52
N VAL A 287 -7.55 -11.44 -14.45
CA VAL A 287 -6.10 -11.26 -14.54
C VAL A 287 -5.39 -12.43 -13.85
N GLU A 288 -4.40 -12.99 -14.53
CA GLU A 288 -3.49 -13.99 -13.96
C GLU A 288 -2.09 -13.39 -13.84
N MET A 289 -1.58 -13.28 -12.62
CA MET A 289 -0.29 -12.67 -12.31
C MET A 289 0.66 -13.68 -11.67
N LYS A 290 1.93 -13.63 -12.08
CA LYS A 290 3.03 -14.36 -11.47
C LYS A 290 4.24 -13.46 -11.29
N GLN A 291 4.82 -13.46 -10.08
CA GLN A 291 6.07 -12.77 -9.78
C GLN A 291 7.04 -13.73 -9.09
N THR A 292 8.30 -13.73 -9.52
CA THR A 292 9.40 -14.41 -8.83
C THR A 292 10.48 -13.39 -8.49
N LYS A 293 10.93 -13.39 -7.24
CA LYS A 293 12.00 -12.49 -6.75
C LYS A 293 13.14 -13.31 -6.16
N TYR A 294 14.36 -12.85 -6.44
CA TYR A 294 15.59 -13.34 -5.82
C TYR A 294 16.24 -12.17 -5.11
N ASP A 295 16.41 -12.30 -3.80
CA ASP A 295 16.97 -11.25 -2.97
C ASP A 295 18.31 -11.69 -2.37
N PHE A 296 19.26 -10.77 -2.31
CA PHE A 296 20.53 -10.90 -1.63
C PHE A 296 20.74 -9.71 -0.71
N LYS A 297 21.28 -9.97 0.49
CA LYS A 297 21.62 -8.95 1.46
C LYS A 297 22.98 -9.24 2.09
N SER A 298 23.80 -8.20 2.24
CA SER A 298 25.04 -8.24 3.01
C SER A 298 25.16 -6.99 3.86
N GLN A 299 25.69 -7.14 5.07
CA GLN A 299 26.03 -6.04 5.96
C GLN A 299 27.39 -6.33 6.60
N LEU A 300 28.26 -5.35 6.64
CA LEU A 300 29.51 -5.37 7.39
C LEU A 300 29.44 -4.34 8.51
N ASN A 301 29.80 -4.75 9.71
CA ASN A 301 29.87 -3.90 10.90
C ASN A 301 31.31 -3.39 11.08
N ASN A 302 31.47 -2.08 11.24
CA ASN A 302 32.76 -1.41 11.43
C ASN A 302 33.84 -1.82 10.40
N PRO A 303 33.52 -1.80 9.08
CA PRO A 303 34.50 -2.23 8.06
C PRO A 303 35.73 -1.32 7.98
N PHE A 304 35.59 -0.04 8.37
CA PHE A 304 36.63 0.94 8.42
C PHE A 304 36.43 1.87 9.62
N ALA A 305 37.49 2.55 10.10
CA ALA A 305 37.46 3.39 11.30
C ALA A 305 36.40 4.53 11.27
N PHE A 306 35.99 4.97 10.09
CA PHE A 306 35.00 6.04 9.89
C PHE A 306 33.66 5.55 9.32
N ILE A 307 33.48 4.24 9.15
CA ILE A 307 32.23 3.61 8.68
C ILE A 307 31.74 2.62 9.72
N GLU A 308 30.59 2.88 10.31
CA GLU A 308 29.96 1.99 11.28
C GLU A 308 29.30 0.78 10.62
N LYS A 309 28.62 1.00 9.46
CA LYS A 309 28.00 -0.10 8.71
C LYS A 309 28.12 0.15 7.20
N ALA A 310 28.40 -0.93 6.48
CA ALA A 310 28.25 -0.97 5.03
C ALA A 310 27.21 -2.03 4.68
N LYS A 311 26.17 -1.63 3.95
CA LYS A 311 25.04 -2.50 3.59
C LYS A 311 24.94 -2.60 2.07
N LEU A 312 24.72 -3.81 1.57
CA LEU A 312 24.41 -4.08 0.17
C LEU A 312 23.14 -4.91 0.09
N LYS A 313 22.18 -4.47 -0.72
CA LYS A 313 21.00 -5.23 -1.10
C LYS A 313 20.97 -5.35 -2.61
N PHE A 314 20.58 -6.52 -3.10
CA PHE A 314 20.39 -6.77 -4.52
C PHE A 314 19.10 -7.59 -4.68
N GLY A 315 18.27 -7.24 -5.68
CA GLY A 315 17.05 -7.93 -6.04
C GLY A 315 16.96 -8.14 -7.54
N TYR A 316 16.50 -9.31 -7.95
CA TYR A 316 16.03 -9.59 -9.30
C TYR A 316 14.55 -9.95 -9.24
N THR A 317 13.75 -9.33 -10.08
CA THR A 317 12.30 -9.58 -10.19
C THR A 317 11.99 -10.00 -11.62
N ASP A 318 11.27 -11.11 -11.76
CA ASP A 318 10.65 -11.57 -13.01
C ASP A 318 9.13 -11.56 -12.80
N TYR A 319 8.43 -10.68 -13.51
CA TYR A 319 7.02 -10.42 -13.38
C TYR A 319 6.30 -10.58 -14.70
N ALA A 320 5.18 -11.25 -14.67
CA ALA A 320 4.26 -11.36 -15.79
C ALA A 320 2.82 -11.33 -15.29
N HIS A 321 1.93 -10.65 -16.01
CA HIS A 321 0.51 -10.90 -15.90
C HIS A 321 -0.17 -10.88 -17.27
N THR A 322 -1.27 -11.61 -17.36
CA THR A 322 -2.12 -11.69 -18.55
C THR A 322 -3.53 -11.31 -18.14
N GLU A 323 -4.11 -10.39 -18.87
CA GLU A 323 -5.54 -10.06 -18.82
C GLU A 323 -6.27 -10.95 -19.82
N PHE A 324 -7.34 -11.57 -19.36
CA PHE A 324 -8.18 -12.44 -20.19
C PHE A 324 -9.57 -11.83 -20.34
N ASP A 325 -10.06 -11.84 -21.57
CA ASP A 325 -11.46 -11.62 -21.88
C ASP A 325 -12.14 -12.99 -22.01
N GLY A 326 -12.89 -13.39 -21.00
CA GLY A 326 -13.35 -14.76 -20.84
C GLY A 326 -12.20 -15.76 -20.78
N ASN A 327 -11.99 -16.53 -21.84
CA ASN A 327 -10.88 -17.48 -21.97
C ASN A 327 -9.85 -17.07 -23.03
N VAL A 328 -9.99 -15.88 -23.60
CA VAL A 328 -9.07 -15.37 -24.61
C VAL A 328 -8.05 -14.46 -23.93
N ALA A 329 -6.77 -14.71 -24.18
CA ALA A 329 -5.71 -13.83 -23.68
C ALA A 329 -5.73 -12.51 -24.47
N GLY A 330 -5.98 -11.42 -23.78
CA GLY A 330 -5.97 -10.06 -24.34
C GLY A 330 -4.61 -9.39 -24.14
N THR A 331 -4.41 -8.66 -23.05
CA THR A 331 -3.18 -7.92 -22.78
C THR A 331 -2.20 -8.73 -21.93
N VAL A 332 -0.91 -8.72 -22.29
CA VAL A 332 0.18 -9.33 -21.52
C VAL A 332 1.18 -8.26 -21.11
N PHE A 333 1.42 -8.13 -19.81
CA PHE A 333 2.45 -7.23 -19.27
C PHE A 333 3.62 -8.05 -18.71
N LEU A 334 4.84 -7.67 -19.10
CA LEU A 334 6.07 -8.30 -18.68
C LEU A 334 7.03 -7.27 -18.09
N ASN A 335 7.66 -7.59 -16.97
CA ASN A 335 8.71 -6.77 -16.38
C ASN A 335 9.83 -7.65 -15.80
N GLN A 336 11.05 -7.45 -16.30
CA GLN A 336 12.25 -8.03 -15.73
C GLN A 336 13.12 -6.91 -15.16
N SER A 337 13.47 -6.99 -13.89
CA SER A 337 14.12 -5.88 -13.19
C SER A 337 15.26 -6.36 -12.29
N TYR A 338 16.36 -5.61 -12.31
CA TYR A 338 17.48 -5.73 -11.37
C TYR A 338 17.55 -4.45 -10.55
N GLU A 339 17.59 -4.59 -9.23
CA GLU A 339 17.78 -3.46 -8.33
C GLU A 339 18.96 -3.73 -7.40
N SER A 340 19.85 -2.75 -7.24
CA SER A 340 20.92 -2.79 -6.25
C SER A 340 20.90 -1.52 -5.41
N ARG A 341 21.20 -1.68 -4.11
CA ARG A 341 21.26 -0.59 -3.15
C ARG A 341 22.45 -0.79 -2.23
N PHE A 342 23.32 0.20 -2.19
CA PHE A 342 24.50 0.24 -1.34
C PHE A 342 24.41 1.43 -0.40
N GLU A 343 24.69 1.22 0.89
CA GLU A 343 24.63 2.24 1.94
C GLU A 343 25.86 2.17 2.84
N LEU A 344 26.40 3.33 3.17
CA LEU A 344 27.46 3.53 4.13
C LEU A 344 26.96 4.41 5.27
N GLU A 345 26.83 3.85 6.46
CA GLU A 345 26.59 4.62 7.69
C GLU A 345 27.94 5.02 8.26
N HIS A 346 28.20 6.32 8.34
CA HIS A 346 29.46 6.80 8.86
C HIS A 346 29.45 7.01 10.38
N ALA A 347 30.61 6.86 11.00
CA ALA A 347 30.82 7.25 12.39
C ALA A 347 30.63 8.76 12.57
N PRO A 348 30.26 9.26 13.77
CA PRO A 348 30.06 10.68 14.02
C PRO A 348 31.32 11.53 13.62
N ILE A 349 31.12 12.41 12.65
CA ILE A 349 32.16 13.41 12.24
C ILE A 349 32.11 14.61 13.19
N LEU A 350 30.90 14.99 13.60
CA LEU A 350 30.65 15.99 14.63
C LEU A 350 29.98 15.30 15.83
N LYS A 351 30.06 15.93 17.00
CA LYS A 351 29.37 15.39 18.18
C LYS A 351 27.85 15.27 17.90
N ASN A 352 27.30 14.07 18.10
CA ASN A 352 25.88 13.74 17.89
C ASN A 352 25.40 13.87 16.41
N ASN A 353 26.30 13.70 15.45
CA ASN A 353 25.94 13.59 14.03
C ASN A 353 25.91 12.11 13.62
N LYS A 354 24.95 11.75 12.80
CA LYS A 354 24.84 10.44 12.11
C LYS A 354 24.55 10.71 10.64
N GLY A 355 25.12 9.95 9.73
CA GLY A 355 24.91 10.13 8.31
C GLY A 355 24.94 8.84 7.52
N ILE A 356 24.22 8.84 6.40
CA ILE A 356 24.21 7.77 5.40
C ILE A 356 24.52 8.35 4.04
N LEU A 357 25.52 7.77 3.38
CA LEU A 357 25.74 7.95 1.96
C LEU A 357 25.33 6.67 1.24
N GLY A 358 24.56 6.79 0.16
CA GLY A 358 24.09 5.62 -0.57
C GLY A 358 24.06 5.80 -2.08
N PHE A 359 24.05 4.64 -2.73
CA PHE A 359 23.87 4.49 -4.17
C PHE A 359 22.76 3.47 -4.44
N GLN A 360 21.92 3.73 -5.43
CA GLN A 360 20.86 2.83 -5.87
C GLN A 360 20.86 2.77 -7.39
N SER A 361 20.69 1.57 -7.95
CA SER A 361 20.42 1.40 -9.38
C SER A 361 19.23 0.48 -9.59
N THR A 362 18.41 0.80 -10.58
CA THR A 362 17.31 -0.05 -11.05
C THR A 362 17.40 -0.11 -12.56
N ASN A 363 17.43 -1.32 -13.11
CA ASN A 363 17.40 -1.56 -14.55
C ASN A 363 16.26 -2.53 -14.82
N SER A 364 15.34 -2.17 -15.70
CA SER A 364 14.20 -3.01 -16.04
C SER A 364 13.91 -2.99 -17.52
N THR A 365 13.41 -4.12 -18.03
CA THR A 365 12.84 -4.24 -19.36
C THR A 365 11.34 -4.48 -19.21
N PHE A 366 10.54 -3.52 -19.66
CA PHE A 366 9.08 -3.54 -19.55
C PHE A 366 8.44 -3.55 -20.93
N GLN A 367 7.30 -4.26 -21.07
CA GLN A 367 6.45 -4.22 -22.26
C GLN A 367 5.00 -4.56 -21.93
N GLY A 368 4.05 -3.96 -22.69
CA GLY A 368 2.65 -4.33 -22.72
C GLY A 368 2.27 -4.76 -24.14
N LEU A 369 1.78 -6.00 -24.29
CA LEU A 369 1.36 -6.60 -25.57
C LEU A 369 -0.16 -6.74 -25.55
N GLY A 370 -0.86 -6.21 -26.55
CA GLY A 370 -2.30 -6.37 -26.76
C GLY A 370 -2.60 -7.17 -28.03
N GLU A 371 -3.88 -7.46 -28.28
CA GLU A 371 -4.33 -8.18 -29.48
C GLU A 371 -4.05 -7.40 -30.77
N GLU A 372 -4.23 -6.08 -30.75
CA GLU A 372 -4.03 -5.19 -31.90
C GLU A 372 -2.63 -4.58 -31.99
N GLY A 373 -1.70 -5.00 -31.11
CA GLY A 373 -0.34 -4.48 -31.09
C GLY A 373 0.19 -4.10 -29.72
N LYS A 374 1.17 -3.20 -29.68
CA LYS A 374 1.83 -2.79 -28.44
C LYS A 374 1.07 -1.62 -27.82
N ILE A 375 0.41 -1.84 -26.67
CA ILE A 375 -0.17 -0.77 -25.85
C ILE A 375 0.95 0.11 -25.30
N VAL A 376 2.03 -0.52 -24.77
CA VAL A 376 3.23 0.15 -24.33
C VAL A 376 4.43 -0.51 -25.03
N PRO A 377 5.30 0.23 -25.73
CA PRO A 377 6.42 -0.35 -26.44
C PRO A 377 7.40 -1.00 -25.47
N LYS A 378 8.04 -2.10 -25.92
CA LYS A 378 9.13 -2.69 -25.16
C LYS A 378 10.19 -1.63 -24.88
N SER A 379 10.56 -1.47 -23.63
CA SER A 379 11.46 -0.40 -23.22
C SER A 379 12.44 -0.85 -22.17
N ASP A 380 13.68 -0.48 -22.35
CA ASP A 380 14.71 -0.61 -21.31
C ASP A 380 14.72 0.71 -20.49
N ILE A 381 14.58 0.55 -19.18
CA ILE A 381 14.54 1.66 -18.22
C ILE A 381 15.71 1.51 -17.26
N ALA A 382 16.61 2.49 -17.23
CA ALA A 382 17.75 2.51 -16.34
C ALA A 382 17.69 3.74 -15.43
N THR A 383 17.74 3.52 -14.12
CA THR A 383 17.78 4.59 -13.11
C THR A 383 18.97 4.39 -12.18
N TYR A 384 19.77 5.42 -12.03
CA TYR A 384 20.92 5.48 -11.12
C TYR A 384 20.77 6.66 -10.19
N GLY A 385 20.90 6.45 -8.89
CA GLY A 385 20.75 7.50 -7.88
C GLY A 385 21.85 7.45 -6.84
N ILE A 386 22.33 8.62 -6.45
CA ILE A 386 23.18 8.83 -5.28
C ILE A 386 22.42 9.69 -4.27
N PHE A 387 22.50 9.35 -3.00
CA PHE A 387 21.81 10.07 -1.94
C PHE A 387 22.67 10.16 -0.68
N ASN A 388 22.40 11.23 0.08
CA ASN A 388 22.97 11.44 1.41
C ASN A 388 21.88 11.94 2.35
N VAL A 389 21.90 11.48 3.59
CA VAL A 389 21.08 12.03 4.67
C VAL A 389 21.93 12.16 5.92
N GLU A 390 21.86 13.34 6.51
CA GLU A 390 22.57 13.70 7.73
C GLU A 390 21.58 14.08 8.82
N SER A 391 21.81 13.59 10.03
CA SER A 391 21.08 13.95 11.24
C SER A 391 22.05 14.55 12.26
N LEU A 392 21.71 15.70 12.83
CA LEU A 392 22.49 16.39 13.83
C LEU A 392 21.62 16.85 15.01
N LYS A 393 21.93 16.36 16.20
CA LYS A 393 21.25 16.77 17.44
C LYS A 393 22.04 17.87 18.15
N VAL A 394 21.41 19.05 18.27
CA VAL A 394 21.95 20.22 18.97
C VAL A 394 21.00 20.62 20.11
N GLY A 395 21.36 20.30 21.34
CA GLY A 395 20.51 20.51 22.49
C GLY A 395 19.19 19.76 22.40
N ALA A 396 18.07 20.49 22.41
CA ALA A 396 16.73 19.95 22.30
C ALA A 396 16.20 19.86 20.87
N VAL A 397 17.01 20.21 19.87
CA VAL A 397 16.62 20.20 18.45
C VAL A 397 17.42 19.16 17.68
N THR A 398 16.73 18.32 16.92
CA THR A 398 17.32 17.42 15.92
C THR A 398 17.05 18.00 14.54
N TYR A 399 18.10 18.23 13.79
CA TYR A 399 18.03 18.66 12.39
C TYR A 399 18.35 17.48 11.48
N GLU A 400 17.59 17.35 10.39
CA GLU A 400 17.92 16.41 9.33
C GLU A 400 18.02 17.15 8.00
N LEU A 401 19.01 16.75 7.19
CA LEU A 401 19.26 17.27 5.87
C LEU A 401 19.44 16.11 4.91
N GLY A 402 18.71 16.08 3.81
CA GLY A 402 18.80 15.04 2.81
C GLY A 402 18.93 15.59 1.40
N GLY A 403 19.65 14.87 0.56
CA GLY A 403 19.79 15.16 -0.86
C GLY A 403 19.89 13.91 -1.69
N ARG A 404 19.32 13.94 -2.92
CA ARG A 404 19.37 12.87 -3.89
C ARG A 404 19.47 13.43 -5.30
N ALA A 405 20.33 12.84 -6.10
CA ALA A 405 20.41 13.06 -7.54
C ALA A 405 20.21 11.72 -8.25
N GLU A 406 19.37 11.71 -9.28
CA GLU A 406 19.10 10.54 -10.09
C GLU A 406 19.33 10.84 -11.56
N SER A 407 19.61 9.79 -12.34
CA SER A 407 19.59 9.79 -13.80
C SER A 407 18.66 8.67 -14.24
N THR A 408 17.59 8.98 -14.94
CA THR A 408 16.64 8.02 -15.51
C THR A 408 16.70 8.10 -17.02
N GLN A 409 16.99 6.98 -17.68
CA GLN A 409 16.95 6.84 -19.14
C GLN A 409 15.90 5.80 -19.51
N ILE A 410 15.07 6.10 -20.49
CA ILE A 410 14.04 5.22 -21.06
C ILE A 410 14.33 5.09 -22.54
N THR A 411 14.55 3.86 -22.99
CA THR A 411 14.89 3.49 -24.38
C THR A 411 13.75 2.65 -24.94
N PRO A 412 12.72 3.25 -25.57
CA PRO A 412 11.59 2.53 -26.11
C PRO A 412 11.88 2.01 -27.51
N GLU A 413 11.45 0.79 -27.80
CA GLU A 413 11.61 0.16 -29.13
C GLU A 413 10.84 0.96 -30.19
N GLY A 414 11.56 1.39 -31.25
CA GLY A 414 10.98 2.10 -32.38
C GLY A 414 10.62 3.58 -32.13
N ARG A 415 11.06 4.16 -31.01
CA ARG A 415 10.87 5.58 -30.65
C ARG A 415 12.20 6.17 -30.19
N ASN A 416 12.24 7.49 -29.99
CA ASN A 416 13.42 8.18 -29.48
C ASN A 416 13.60 7.93 -27.99
N ASP A 417 14.84 7.83 -27.56
CA ASP A 417 15.21 7.78 -26.14
C ASP A 417 14.82 9.07 -25.43
N VAL A 418 14.39 8.94 -24.18
CA VAL A 418 14.16 10.07 -23.29
C VAL A 418 14.99 9.91 -22.03
N SER A 419 15.46 11.02 -21.47
CA SER A 419 16.28 11.02 -20.26
C SER A 419 15.92 12.18 -19.35
N TYR A 420 15.95 11.91 -18.05
CA TYR A 420 15.64 12.87 -16.99
C TYR A 420 16.70 12.84 -15.91
N ILE A 421 16.93 13.99 -15.28
CA ILE A 421 17.80 14.11 -14.10
C ILE A 421 16.97 14.69 -12.96
N PRO A 422 16.22 13.85 -12.21
CA PRO A 422 15.51 14.27 -11.01
C PRO A 422 16.49 14.64 -9.89
N LEU A 423 16.25 15.80 -9.26
CA LEU A 423 16.97 16.27 -8.08
C LEU A 423 15.98 16.39 -6.93
N SER A 424 16.32 15.88 -5.76
CA SER A 424 15.46 15.97 -4.58
C SER A 424 16.27 16.36 -3.36
N GLY A 425 15.67 17.12 -2.46
CA GLY A 425 16.29 17.56 -1.24
C GLY A 425 15.27 17.75 -0.12
N SER A 426 15.73 17.61 1.11
CA SER A 426 14.89 17.82 2.29
C SER A 426 15.67 18.49 3.41
N THR A 427 14.94 19.23 4.22
CA THR A 427 15.41 19.73 5.50
C THR A 427 14.32 19.63 6.52
N SER A 428 14.65 19.20 7.73
CA SER A 428 13.70 19.19 8.83
C SER A 428 14.34 19.59 10.15
N ALA A 429 13.51 20.04 11.06
CA ALA A 429 13.87 20.33 12.44
C ALA A 429 12.81 19.75 13.36
N MET A 430 13.21 18.97 14.34
CA MET A 430 12.37 18.45 15.40
C MET A 430 12.82 19.05 16.72
N TRP A 431 11.94 19.80 17.36
CA TRP A 431 12.21 20.48 18.63
C TRP A 431 11.47 19.80 19.79
N GLN A 432 12.23 19.11 20.66
CA GLN A 432 11.71 18.60 21.93
C GLN A 432 11.63 19.78 22.91
N MET A 433 10.46 20.47 22.94
CA MET A 433 10.25 21.66 23.75
C MET A 433 10.35 21.38 25.26
N ASN A 434 9.81 20.22 25.66
CA ASN A 434 9.90 19.62 27.00
C ASN A 434 9.54 18.14 26.91
N SER A 435 9.43 17.43 28.03
CA SER A 435 9.13 15.99 28.05
C SER A 435 7.76 15.61 27.46
N GLN A 436 6.85 16.58 27.32
CA GLN A 436 5.48 16.34 26.84
C GLN A 436 5.21 16.93 25.47
N ASN A 437 6.01 17.90 25.01
CA ASN A 437 5.71 18.66 23.81
C ASN A 437 6.84 18.54 22.78
N LYS A 438 6.49 18.17 21.57
CA LYS A 438 7.39 18.08 20.43
C LYS A 438 6.78 18.80 19.22
N LEU A 439 7.56 19.61 18.56
CA LEU A 439 7.21 20.31 17.32
C LEU A 439 8.16 19.88 16.22
N SER A 440 7.64 19.56 15.04
CA SER A 440 8.42 19.25 13.86
C SER A 440 8.02 20.13 12.68
N LEU A 441 9.01 20.54 11.91
CA LEU A 441 8.84 21.23 10.64
C LEU A 441 9.74 20.58 9.61
N ALA A 442 9.16 20.20 8.47
CA ALA A 442 9.90 19.59 7.38
C ALA A 442 9.54 20.24 6.05
N PHE A 443 10.56 20.50 5.24
CA PHE A 443 10.39 20.92 3.85
C PHE A 443 11.08 19.91 2.93
N THR A 444 10.36 19.45 1.91
CA THR A 444 10.87 18.49 0.93
C THR A 444 10.63 19.02 -0.48
N HIS A 445 11.70 19.10 -1.27
CA HIS A 445 11.66 19.24 -2.71
C HIS A 445 11.90 17.87 -3.34
N SER A 446 10.96 17.37 -4.14
CA SER A 446 11.08 16.07 -4.83
C SER A 446 10.78 16.25 -6.31
N GLN A 447 11.51 15.51 -7.15
CA GLN A 447 11.25 15.45 -8.59
C GLN A 447 11.02 14.01 -9.01
N ARG A 448 10.11 13.78 -9.96
CA ARG A 448 9.79 12.48 -10.54
C ARG A 448 9.87 12.53 -12.07
N ALA A 449 10.57 11.57 -12.66
CA ALA A 449 10.50 11.34 -14.09
C ALA A 449 9.12 10.75 -14.46
N PRO A 450 8.55 11.10 -15.63
CA PRO A 450 7.38 10.42 -16.17
C PRO A 450 7.62 8.92 -16.34
N GLN A 451 6.57 8.12 -16.23
CA GLN A 451 6.62 6.69 -16.46
C GLN A 451 6.38 6.35 -17.93
N ILE A 452 6.73 5.12 -18.29
CA ILE A 452 6.67 4.67 -19.69
C ILE A 452 5.28 4.78 -20.30
N GLN A 453 4.21 4.41 -19.56
CA GLN A 453 2.85 4.55 -20.07
C GLN A 453 2.40 6.01 -20.14
N GLU A 454 2.81 6.88 -19.21
CA GLU A 454 2.52 8.30 -19.29
C GLU A 454 3.13 8.93 -20.56
N LEU A 455 4.26 8.39 -21.03
CA LEU A 455 4.98 8.86 -22.21
C LEU A 455 4.50 8.21 -23.51
N PHE A 456 4.20 6.91 -23.52
CA PHE A 456 4.16 6.12 -24.73
C PHE A 456 2.96 5.18 -24.84
N SER A 457 1.96 5.22 -23.95
CA SER A 457 0.72 4.46 -24.16
C SER A 457 0.08 4.86 -25.48
N ASP A 458 -0.43 3.87 -26.21
CA ASP A 458 -1.16 4.07 -27.47
C ASP A 458 -2.01 2.81 -27.72
N GLY A 459 -3.15 2.71 -27.03
CA GLY A 459 -3.99 1.53 -27.14
C GLY A 459 -5.18 1.49 -26.20
N PHE A 460 -6.07 0.55 -26.46
CA PHE A 460 -7.22 0.27 -25.63
C PHE A 460 -6.84 -0.60 -24.42
N HIS A 461 -7.18 -0.13 -23.24
CA HIS A 461 -6.95 -0.82 -21.98
C HIS A 461 -8.27 -1.41 -21.48
N HIS A 462 -8.42 -2.74 -21.57
CA HIS A 462 -9.66 -3.45 -21.30
C HIS A 462 -10.17 -3.26 -19.87
N ALA A 463 -9.30 -3.33 -18.87
CA ALA A 463 -9.70 -3.24 -17.48
C ALA A 463 -10.16 -1.83 -17.05
N THR A 464 -9.55 -0.78 -17.59
CA THR A 464 -9.96 0.62 -17.34
C THR A 464 -11.03 1.11 -18.32
N ARG A 465 -11.30 0.33 -19.39
CA ARG A 465 -12.25 0.66 -20.46
C ARG A 465 -12.01 2.04 -21.05
N SER A 466 -10.78 2.31 -21.42
CA SER A 466 -10.36 3.56 -22.00
C SER A 466 -9.28 3.34 -23.04
N TYR A 467 -9.25 4.20 -24.07
CA TYR A 467 -8.11 4.30 -24.97
C TYR A 467 -7.14 5.33 -24.40
N GLU A 468 -5.91 4.89 -24.13
CA GLU A 468 -4.90 5.72 -23.47
C GLU A 468 -3.84 6.18 -24.46
N VAL A 469 -3.58 7.50 -24.49
CA VAL A 469 -2.56 8.14 -25.32
C VAL A 469 -1.55 8.84 -24.43
N GLY A 470 -0.31 8.36 -24.47
CA GLY A 470 0.82 8.98 -23.80
C GLY A 470 1.31 10.25 -24.49
N ASN A 471 2.14 11.01 -23.79
CA ASN A 471 2.74 12.22 -24.30
C ASN A 471 4.26 12.20 -24.11
N ALA A 472 5.00 12.01 -25.19
CA ALA A 472 6.47 11.92 -25.18
C ALA A 472 7.17 13.24 -24.78
N ASN A 473 6.45 14.35 -24.70
CA ASN A 473 6.98 15.67 -24.33
C ASN A 473 6.77 16.03 -22.87
N LEU A 474 6.33 15.07 -22.02
CA LEU A 474 6.14 15.34 -20.60
C LEU A 474 7.47 15.68 -19.91
N GLU A 475 7.40 16.71 -19.07
CA GLU A 475 8.49 17.13 -18.19
C GLU A 475 8.42 16.39 -16.85
N LYS A 476 9.47 16.55 -16.03
CA LYS A 476 9.47 16.01 -14.65
C LYS A 476 8.39 16.68 -13.81
N GLU A 477 7.68 15.90 -12.99
CA GLU A 477 6.89 16.48 -11.90
C GLU A 477 7.82 17.04 -10.82
N LEU A 478 7.46 18.20 -10.27
CA LEU A 478 8.18 18.86 -9.18
C LEU A 478 7.24 19.09 -8.02
N SER A 479 7.56 18.56 -6.86
CA SER A 479 6.78 18.69 -5.62
C SER A 479 7.57 19.48 -4.59
N ASN A 480 6.95 20.49 -3.99
CA ASN A 480 7.46 21.21 -2.84
C ASN A 480 6.48 21.02 -1.68
N ASN A 481 6.85 20.21 -0.72
CA ASN A 481 5.99 19.83 0.40
C ASN A 481 6.48 20.44 1.71
N LEU A 482 5.56 21.04 2.45
CA LEU A 482 5.76 21.55 3.81
C LEU A 482 4.90 20.74 4.77
N ASP A 483 5.52 20.12 5.76
CA ASP A 483 4.88 19.40 6.86
C ASP A 483 5.11 20.14 8.18
N LEU A 484 4.06 20.30 8.98
CA LEU A 484 4.09 20.80 10.35
C LEU A 484 3.48 19.77 11.27
N GLY A 485 4.28 19.16 12.13
CA GLY A 485 3.85 18.17 13.11
C GLY A 485 3.88 18.72 14.54
N TYR A 486 2.90 18.35 15.36
CA TYR A 486 2.89 18.61 16.78
C TYR A 486 2.44 17.38 17.55
N GLN A 487 3.24 16.97 18.52
CA GLN A 487 2.96 15.85 19.41
C GLN A 487 2.87 16.37 20.85
N PHE A 488 1.83 15.92 21.53
CA PHE A 488 1.63 16.16 22.97
C PHE A 488 1.44 14.83 23.69
N ASP A 489 2.28 14.55 24.68
CA ASP A 489 2.24 13.31 25.46
C ASP A 489 2.17 13.63 26.96
N ALA A 490 1.00 13.39 27.53
CA ALA A 490 0.75 13.48 28.97
C ALA A 490 0.04 12.20 29.43
N SER A 491 0.11 11.92 30.73
CA SER A 491 -0.49 10.70 31.30
C SER A 491 -2.01 10.57 31.09
N TRP A 492 -2.71 11.67 30.79
CA TRP A 492 -4.16 11.73 30.59
C TRP A 492 -4.58 11.94 29.13
N VAL A 493 -3.63 12.29 28.24
CA VAL A 493 -3.89 12.45 26.81
C VAL A 493 -2.60 12.35 26.01
N GLN A 494 -2.68 11.68 24.86
CA GLN A 494 -1.66 11.67 23.82
C GLN A 494 -2.29 12.24 22.56
N ALA A 495 -1.63 13.17 21.89
CA ALA A 495 -2.16 13.82 20.69
C ALA A 495 -1.08 14.02 19.63
N ASP A 496 -1.41 13.64 18.41
CA ASP A 496 -0.59 13.80 17.22
C ASP A 496 -1.37 14.60 16.19
N PHE A 497 -0.80 15.71 15.73
CA PHE A 497 -1.35 16.55 14.67
C PHE A 497 -0.30 16.73 13.58
N ASN A 498 -0.70 16.56 12.34
CA ASN A 498 0.13 16.85 11.19
C ASN A 498 -0.65 17.68 10.17
N PHE A 499 -0.08 18.78 9.71
CA PHE A 499 -0.61 19.61 8.64
C PHE A 499 0.38 19.59 7.48
N PHE A 500 -0.11 19.44 6.26
CA PHE A 500 0.74 19.43 5.08
C PHE A 500 0.20 20.35 3.99
N HIS A 501 1.14 20.90 3.22
CA HIS A 501 0.85 21.67 2.03
C HIS A 501 1.89 21.33 0.96
N ASN A 502 1.44 20.81 -0.16
CA ASN A 502 2.29 20.38 -1.25
C ASN A 502 1.92 21.12 -2.55
N TRP A 503 2.87 21.86 -3.10
CA TRP A 503 2.77 22.49 -4.42
C TRP A 503 3.45 21.58 -5.44
N VAL A 504 2.70 21.14 -6.44
CA VAL A 504 3.22 20.27 -7.51
C VAL A 504 3.15 21.03 -8.83
N SER A 505 4.32 21.30 -9.43
CA SER A 505 4.40 21.77 -10.81
C SER A 505 4.42 20.56 -11.73
N ASP A 506 3.83 20.73 -12.90
CA ASP A 506 3.81 19.71 -13.96
C ASP A 506 3.25 18.37 -13.49
N TYR A 507 2.17 18.41 -12.65
CA TYR A 507 1.47 17.22 -12.18
C TYR A 507 0.88 16.47 -13.37
N ILE A 508 1.30 15.22 -13.58
CA ILE A 508 0.85 14.38 -14.69
C ILE A 508 -0.48 13.72 -14.32
N TYR A 509 -1.46 13.86 -15.21
CA TYR A 509 -2.79 13.25 -15.06
C TYR A 509 -3.36 12.84 -16.40
N GLN A 510 -4.34 11.96 -16.38
CA GLN A 510 -5.09 11.58 -17.56
C GLN A 510 -6.25 12.58 -17.74
N GLN A 511 -6.23 13.29 -18.86
CA GLN A 511 -7.31 14.18 -19.27
C GLN A 511 -8.18 13.49 -20.32
N ARG A 512 -9.49 13.52 -20.13
CA ARG A 512 -10.43 13.02 -21.13
C ARG A 512 -10.51 13.97 -22.32
N ASP A 513 -10.48 13.42 -23.54
CA ASP A 513 -10.79 14.19 -24.74
C ASP A 513 -12.24 14.68 -24.69
N SER A 514 -12.46 15.96 -24.92
CA SER A 514 -13.78 16.56 -24.83
C SER A 514 -14.59 16.42 -26.12
N ALA A 515 -13.95 16.06 -27.23
CA ALA A 515 -14.51 16.05 -28.57
C ALA A 515 -14.64 14.64 -29.17
N GLN A 516 -13.82 13.69 -28.72
CA GLN A 516 -13.70 12.36 -29.31
C GLN A 516 -13.87 11.22 -28.30
N LEU A 517 -14.33 10.08 -28.80
CA LEU A 517 -14.37 8.79 -28.13
C LEU A 517 -13.64 7.77 -29.00
N PHE A 518 -13.20 6.69 -28.41
CA PHE A 518 -12.70 5.51 -29.13
C PHE A 518 -13.87 4.56 -29.39
N ASN A 519 -14.09 4.18 -30.64
CA ASN A 519 -15.04 3.14 -31.03
C ASN A 519 -14.31 1.80 -31.16
N ALA A 520 -14.59 0.86 -30.27
CA ALA A 520 -13.91 -0.43 -30.26
C ALA A 520 -14.37 -1.35 -31.41
N GLU A 521 -15.59 -1.20 -31.96
CA GLU A 521 -16.06 -2.00 -33.08
C GLU A 521 -15.27 -1.72 -34.36
N ASP A 522 -14.96 -0.44 -34.61
CA ASP A 522 -14.27 -0.01 -35.83
C ASP A 522 -12.78 0.22 -35.65
N GLY A 523 -12.27 0.16 -34.39
CA GLY A 523 -10.88 0.46 -34.04
C GLY A 523 -10.46 1.91 -34.34
N GLY A 524 -11.40 2.88 -34.23
CA GLY A 524 -11.17 4.26 -34.62
C GLY A 524 -11.73 5.30 -33.65
N PHE A 525 -11.47 6.58 -33.92
CA PHE A 525 -11.98 7.69 -33.11
C PHE A 525 -13.22 8.30 -33.76
N VAL A 526 -14.24 8.52 -32.97
CA VAL A 526 -15.52 9.12 -33.38
C VAL A 526 -15.81 10.37 -32.56
N ALA A 527 -16.69 11.24 -33.08
CA ALA A 527 -17.12 12.42 -32.36
C ALA A 527 -17.93 12.01 -31.10
N LYS A 528 -17.82 12.79 -30.02
CA LYS A 528 -18.47 12.52 -28.73
C LYS A 528 -19.99 12.37 -28.78
N ASP A 529 -20.64 13.00 -29.75
CA ASP A 529 -22.08 12.95 -30.02
C ASP A 529 -22.48 11.85 -31.01
N PHE A 530 -21.53 11.01 -31.43
CA PHE A 530 -21.78 9.82 -32.24
C PHE A 530 -22.57 8.78 -31.44
N ASP A 531 -23.65 8.28 -32.02
CA ASP A 531 -24.48 7.23 -31.41
C ASP A 531 -23.75 5.89 -31.52
N CYS A 532 -23.20 5.41 -30.43
CA CYS A 532 -22.27 4.30 -30.39
C CYS A 532 -22.43 3.50 -29.09
N VAL A 533 -22.54 2.20 -29.21
CA VAL A 533 -22.72 1.29 -28.06
C VAL A 533 -21.36 0.91 -27.43
N GLU A 534 -20.32 0.74 -28.26
CA GLU A 534 -18.96 0.38 -27.80
C GLU A 534 -17.98 1.55 -27.94
N CYS A 535 -18.41 2.72 -27.44
CA CYS A 535 -17.56 3.89 -27.41
C CYS A 535 -17.02 4.17 -26.00
N PHE A 536 -15.71 4.28 -25.92
CA PHE A 536 -14.98 4.42 -24.68
C PHE A 536 -14.27 5.78 -24.58
N PRO A 537 -14.00 6.25 -23.34
CA PRO A 537 -13.23 7.46 -23.13
C PRO A 537 -11.86 7.40 -23.80
N LEU A 538 -11.49 8.49 -24.51
CA LEU A 538 -10.14 8.73 -24.98
C LEU A 538 -9.41 9.59 -23.95
N LEU A 539 -8.30 9.09 -23.41
CA LEU A 539 -7.53 9.72 -22.33
C LEU A 539 -6.15 10.12 -22.83
N HIS A 540 -5.75 11.35 -22.58
CA HIS A 540 -4.43 11.87 -22.90
C HIS A 540 -3.63 12.13 -21.63
N SER A 541 -2.35 11.77 -21.64
CA SER A 541 -1.42 12.16 -20.57
C SER A 541 -1.04 13.64 -20.70
N GLU A 542 -1.46 14.45 -19.74
CA GLU A 542 -1.29 15.88 -19.70
C GLU A 542 -0.64 16.36 -18.40
N GLN A 543 -0.15 17.61 -18.39
CA GLN A 543 0.48 18.22 -17.22
C GLN A 543 -0.16 19.55 -16.84
N GLN A 544 -0.38 19.72 -15.55
CA GLN A 544 -0.88 20.97 -14.98
C GLN A 544 -0.39 21.12 -13.53
N ALA A 545 -0.15 22.35 -13.08
CA ALA A 545 0.18 22.57 -11.68
C ALA A 545 -1.00 22.24 -10.75
N ALA A 546 -0.70 21.62 -9.62
CA ALA A 546 -1.68 21.18 -8.63
C ALA A 546 -1.23 21.50 -7.20
N ILE A 547 -2.18 21.69 -6.30
CA ILE A 547 -1.94 21.93 -4.88
C ILE A 547 -2.68 20.86 -4.08
N PHE A 548 -1.94 20.17 -3.20
CA PHE A 548 -2.49 19.26 -2.21
C PHE A 548 -2.30 19.84 -0.81
N LYS A 549 -3.34 19.86 -0.02
CA LYS A 549 -3.26 20.32 1.37
C LYS A 549 -4.21 19.55 2.27
N GLY A 550 -3.85 19.42 3.52
CA GLY A 550 -4.70 18.67 4.44
C GLY A 550 -4.13 18.57 5.84
N PHE A 551 -4.75 17.71 6.63
CA PHE A 551 -4.32 17.40 7.99
C PHE A 551 -4.57 15.93 8.32
N GLU A 552 -3.82 15.44 9.29
CA GLU A 552 -3.97 14.16 9.97
C GLU A 552 -3.96 14.44 11.48
N ALA A 553 -4.94 13.94 12.22
CA ALA A 553 -5.08 14.19 13.64
C ALA A 553 -5.50 12.93 14.39
N LYS A 554 -4.85 12.63 15.51
CA LYS A 554 -5.18 11.55 16.42
C LYS A 554 -5.00 12.02 17.85
N THR A 555 -5.99 11.73 18.69
CA THR A 555 -5.89 11.99 20.13
C THR A 555 -6.38 10.78 20.90
N VAL A 556 -5.59 10.30 21.84
CA VAL A 556 -5.90 9.16 22.70
C VAL A 556 -6.06 9.65 24.13
N PHE A 557 -7.19 9.33 24.74
CA PHE A 557 -7.49 9.58 26.13
C PHE A 557 -7.49 8.26 26.89
N PRO A 558 -6.48 7.96 27.75
CA PRO A 558 -6.52 6.83 28.67
C PRO A 558 -7.62 7.08 29.72
N LEU A 559 -8.79 6.47 29.53
CA LEU A 559 -9.94 6.67 30.43
C LEU A 559 -9.84 5.87 31.71
N LEU A 560 -9.25 4.68 31.61
CA LEU A 560 -9.11 3.74 32.71
C LEU A 560 -7.80 2.97 32.57
N ASN A 561 -7.08 2.82 33.68
CA ASN A 561 -5.93 1.93 33.76
C ASN A 561 -5.84 1.40 35.20
N ASN A 562 -6.42 0.21 35.45
CA ASN A 562 -6.46 -0.38 36.77
C ASN A 562 -6.62 -1.92 36.68
N LYS A 563 -6.84 -2.57 37.82
CA LYS A 563 -7.03 -4.04 37.92
C LYS A 563 -8.19 -4.59 37.06
N PHE A 564 -9.08 -3.78 36.56
CA PHE A 564 -10.16 -4.18 35.66
C PHE A 564 -9.79 -4.07 34.19
N GLY A 565 -8.58 -3.59 33.89
CA GLY A 565 -8.03 -3.41 32.53
C GLY A 565 -7.74 -1.97 32.20
N SER A 566 -7.32 -1.73 30.96
CA SER A 566 -7.18 -0.41 30.35
C SER A 566 -8.32 -0.12 29.39
N VAL A 567 -8.77 1.12 29.35
CA VAL A 567 -9.75 1.64 28.39
C VAL A 567 -9.21 2.92 27.79
N ASP A 568 -9.05 2.94 26.47
CA ASP A 568 -8.60 4.13 25.74
C ASP A 568 -9.67 4.60 24.76
N LEU A 569 -9.96 5.90 24.78
CA LEU A 569 -10.79 6.58 23.80
C LEU A 569 -9.88 7.29 22.79
N THR A 570 -9.94 6.90 21.54
CA THR A 570 -9.23 7.56 20.45
C THR A 570 -10.22 8.41 19.64
N LEU A 571 -9.90 9.68 19.41
CA LEU A 571 -10.50 10.52 18.39
C LEU A 571 -9.53 10.68 17.24
N PHE A 572 -10.03 10.63 16.01
CA PHE A 572 -9.18 10.72 14.84
C PHE A 572 -9.89 11.44 13.69
N GLY A 573 -9.10 12.00 12.77
CA GLY A 573 -9.60 12.57 11.54
C GLY A 573 -8.48 12.87 10.56
N ASP A 574 -8.81 12.80 9.28
CA ASP A 574 -7.93 13.17 8.18
C ASP A 574 -8.69 13.83 7.03
N TYR A 575 -8.00 14.70 6.33
CA TYR A 575 -8.53 15.40 5.17
C TYR A 575 -7.43 15.71 4.17
N THR A 576 -7.72 15.50 2.91
CA THR A 576 -6.85 15.90 1.80
C THR A 576 -7.67 16.57 0.71
N ARG A 577 -7.23 17.73 0.25
CA ARG A 577 -7.78 18.46 -0.87
C ARG A 577 -6.73 18.63 -1.97
N GLY A 578 -7.05 18.17 -3.19
CA GLY A 578 -6.26 18.38 -4.39
C GLY A 578 -7.00 19.33 -5.35
N THR A 579 -6.34 20.38 -5.82
CA THR A 579 -6.89 21.34 -6.77
C THR A 579 -5.88 21.68 -7.85
N PHE A 580 -6.32 21.88 -9.08
CA PHE A 580 -5.51 22.43 -10.14
C PHE A 580 -5.44 23.96 -10.06
N ASP A 581 -4.35 24.55 -10.49
CA ASP A 581 -4.14 26.01 -10.49
C ASP A 581 -5.02 26.75 -11.52
N LYS A 582 -5.30 26.12 -12.65
CA LYS A 582 -6.21 26.64 -13.68
C LYS A 582 -7.70 26.42 -13.36
N GLY A 583 -7.99 25.90 -12.17
CA GLY A 583 -9.33 25.54 -11.73
C GLY A 583 -9.65 24.05 -11.90
N GLY A 584 -10.63 23.57 -11.14
CA GLY A 584 -11.01 22.17 -11.08
C GLY A 584 -10.32 21.41 -9.93
N ASN A 585 -10.71 20.17 -9.77
CA ASN A 585 -10.23 19.29 -8.72
C ASN A 585 -9.33 18.20 -9.29
N VAL A 586 -8.30 17.84 -8.53
CA VAL A 586 -7.52 16.65 -8.84
C VAL A 586 -8.44 15.42 -8.68
N PRO A 587 -8.41 14.48 -9.64
CA PRO A 587 -9.25 13.28 -9.57
C PRO A 587 -8.91 12.38 -8.37
N ARG A 588 -9.89 11.56 -7.95
CA ARG A 588 -9.75 10.48 -6.94
C ARG A 588 -9.26 10.95 -5.57
N MET A 589 -9.73 12.13 -5.14
CA MET A 589 -9.45 12.62 -3.79
C MET A 589 -10.32 11.93 -2.74
N PRO A 590 -9.75 11.56 -1.56
CA PRO A 590 -10.52 10.99 -0.47
C PRO A 590 -11.46 12.05 0.15
N PRO A 591 -12.58 11.64 0.77
CA PRO A 591 -13.43 12.54 1.55
C PRO A 591 -12.76 12.93 2.88
N LEU A 592 -13.30 13.93 3.57
CA LEU A 592 -13.01 14.15 4.99
C LEU A 592 -13.48 12.91 5.77
N ARG A 593 -12.57 12.31 6.55
CA ARG A 593 -12.89 11.21 7.45
C ARG A 593 -12.60 11.62 8.89
N TYR A 594 -13.47 11.23 9.80
CA TYR A 594 -13.25 11.38 11.23
C TYR A 594 -14.04 10.33 12.01
N GLY A 595 -13.66 10.13 13.25
CA GLY A 595 -14.34 9.12 14.04
C GLY A 595 -13.79 8.94 15.43
N THR A 596 -14.27 7.90 16.07
CA THR A 596 -13.88 7.51 17.42
C THR A 596 -13.64 6.02 17.50
N GLN A 597 -12.70 5.63 18.38
CA GLN A 597 -12.45 4.23 18.70
C GLN A 597 -12.36 4.08 20.21
N LEU A 598 -13.09 3.13 20.76
CA LEU A 598 -12.95 2.70 22.13
C LEU A 598 -12.19 1.37 22.12
N SER A 599 -11.06 1.33 22.80
CA SER A 599 -10.22 0.15 22.95
C SER A 599 -10.22 -0.33 24.40
N TYR A 600 -10.29 -1.64 24.61
CA TYR A 600 -10.23 -2.27 25.91
C TYR A 600 -9.18 -3.37 25.90
N GLU A 601 -8.34 -3.42 26.94
CA GLU A 601 -7.35 -4.46 27.10
C GLU A 601 -7.33 -4.93 28.56
N LYS A 602 -7.35 -6.26 28.74
CA LYS A 602 -7.15 -6.89 30.04
C LYS A 602 -6.53 -8.28 29.88
N ASN A 603 -5.34 -8.46 30.44
CA ASN A 603 -4.61 -9.72 30.39
C ASN A 603 -4.48 -10.23 28.93
N ALA A 604 -5.09 -11.39 28.68
CA ALA A 604 -5.07 -12.04 27.37
C ALA A 604 -6.12 -11.50 26.37
N PHE A 605 -7.08 -10.68 26.82
CA PHE A 605 -8.15 -10.16 25.99
C PHE A 605 -7.88 -8.74 25.56
N SER A 606 -8.06 -8.45 24.28
CA SER A 606 -8.16 -7.10 23.74
C SER A 606 -9.34 -6.98 22.78
N GLY A 607 -9.93 -5.80 22.73
CA GLY A 607 -11.04 -5.51 21.83
C GLY A 607 -11.19 -4.03 21.56
N ASN A 608 -11.80 -3.71 20.42
CA ASN A 608 -12.10 -2.33 20.04
C ASN A 608 -13.42 -2.22 19.31
N VAL A 609 -14.03 -1.04 19.42
CA VAL A 609 -15.18 -0.61 18.62
C VAL A 609 -14.78 0.69 17.94
N ARG A 610 -14.83 0.74 16.62
CA ARG A 610 -14.45 1.89 15.81
C ARG A 610 -15.64 2.37 14.98
N LEU A 611 -15.97 3.64 15.12
CA LEU A 611 -16.98 4.34 14.31
C LEU A 611 -16.28 5.39 13.47
N THR A 612 -16.43 5.32 12.15
CA THR A 612 -15.83 6.24 11.20
C THR A 612 -16.92 6.88 10.36
N ARG A 613 -16.95 8.20 10.29
CA ARG A 613 -17.74 8.98 9.33
C ARG A 613 -16.85 9.36 8.17
N GLY A 614 -17.24 9.01 6.93
CA GLY A 614 -16.75 9.60 5.70
C GLY A 614 -17.79 10.58 5.17
N GLU A 615 -17.39 11.83 4.94
CA GLU A 615 -18.30 12.83 4.40
C GLU A 615 -18.55 12.63 2.90
N GLU A 616 -19.58 13.27 2.38
CA GLU A 616 -19.83 13.29 0.94
C GLU A 616 -18.64 13.92 0.21
N GLN A 617 -18.14 13.25 -0.85
CA GLN A 617 -17.10 13.84 -1.68
C GLN A 617 -17.74 14.54 -2.88
N THR A 618 -17.86 15.85 -2.76
CA THR A 618 -18.42 16.74 -3.80
C THR A 618 -17.36 17.38 -4.70
N ASN A 619 -16.08 17.26 -4.32
CA ASN A 619 -14.95 17.83 -5.03
C ASN A 619 -14.34 16.80 -6.00
N SER A 620 -15.17 16.24 -6.86
CA SER A 620 -14.75 15.27 -7.89
C SER A 620 -13.97 15.94 -9.02
N GLY A 621 -13.08 15.18 -9.66
CA GLY A 621 -12.40 15.59 -10.88
C GLY A 621 -13.37 15.73 -12.06
N GLU A 622 -12.88 16.18 -13.21
CA GLU A 622 -13.69 16.53 -14.39
C GLU A 622 -14.57 15.36 -14.89
N ASN A 623 -14.10 14.14 -14.77
CA ASN A 623 -14.80 12.95 -15.28
C ASN A 623 -15.21 11.99 -14.15
N GLU A 624 -15.57 12.54 -13.01
CA GLU A 624 -15.89 11.77 -11.83
C GLU A 624 -17.23 12.19 -11.22
N THR A 625 -17.98 11.23 -10.73
CA THR A 625 -19.18 11.51 -9.94
C THR A 625 -18.82 11.84 -8.50
N THR A 626 -19.70 12.55 -7.81
CA THR A 626 -19.68 12.66 -6.35
C THR A 626 -19.92 11.28 -5.72
N THR A 627 -19.43 11.07 -4.50
CA THR A 627 -19.74 9.86 -3.73
C THR A 627 -20.45 10.20 -2.43
N PRO A 628 -21.47 9.41 -2.02
CA PRO A 628 -22.24 9.72 -0.84
C PRO A 628 -21.42 9.58 0.45
N ALA A 629 -21.86 10.27 1.48
CA ALA A 629 -21.35 10.10 2.81
C ALA A 629 -21.72 8.73 3.38
N TYR A 630 -20.90 8.18 4.29
CA TYR A 630 -21.13 6.89 4.94
C TYR A 630 -20.79 6.91 6.43
N LEU A 631 -21.32 5.95 7.16
CA LEU A 631 -21.02 5.67 8.56
C LEU A 631 -20.58 4.22 8.72
N LEU A 632 -19.31 4.00 9.01
CA LEU A 632 -18.70 2.69 9.11
C LEU A 632 -18.50 2.28 10.57
N LEU A 633 -19.15 1.21 11.00
CA LEU A 633 -19.00 0.60 12.32
C LEU A 633 -18.24 -0.71 12.21
N ASN A 634 -17.08 -0.78 12.86
CA ASN A 634 -16.25 -1.97 12.96
C ASN A 634 -16.03 -2.36 14.43
N ILE A 635 -15.94 -3.67 14.68
CA ILE A 635 -15.62 -4.23 15.99
C ILE A 635 -14.49 -5.25 15.80
N GLY A 636 -13.50 -5.24 16.68
CA GLY A 636 -12.42 -6.22 16.69
C GLY A 636 -12.22 -6.81 18.07
N THR A 637 -11.93 -8.09 18.17
CA THR A 637 -11.57 -8.75 19.41
C THR A 637 -10.46 -9.74 19.20
N GLN A 638 -9.58 -9.88 20.19
CA GLN A 638 -8.50 -10.86 20.22
C GLN A 638 -8.41 -11.49 21.61
N TYR A 639 -8.05 -12.76 21.65
CA TYR A 639 -7.79 -13.50 22.88
C TYR A 639 -6.54 -14.36 22.74
N LYS A 640 -5.54 -14.09 23.59
CA LYS A 640 -4.29 -14.86 23.64
C LYS A 640 -4.44 -15.98 24.65
N ILE A 641 -4.28 -17.22 24.20
CA ILE A 641 -4.28 -18.40 25.07
C ILE A 641 -2.83 -18.78 25.28
N ALA A 642 -2.33 -18.68 26.52
CA ALA A 642 -1.03 -19.22 26.88
C ALA A 642 -1.08 -20.74 26.74
N SER A 643 -0.22 -21.32 25.93
CA SER A 643 -0.17 -22.75 25.67
C SER A 643 1.06 -23.37 26.26
N PHE A 644 1.08 -24.72 26.26
CA PHE A 644 2.19 -25.57 26.74
C PHE A 644 3.51 -25.20 26.02
N ALA A 645 4.63 -25.19 26.73
CA ALA A 645 5.99 -25.16 26.19
C ALA A 645 6.34 -23.96 25.29
N LYS A 646 6.00 -22.72 25.67
CA LYS A 646 6.34 -21.49 24.93
C LYS A 646 5.58 -21.30 23.59
N SER A 647 4.46 -21.99 23.39
CA SER A 647 3.56 -21.74 22.27
C SER A 647 2.50 -20.70 22.65
N GLU A 648 2.08 -19.86 21.71
CA GLU A 648 0.97 -18.92 21.85
C GLU A 648 -0.14 -19.26 20.84
N ILE A 649 -1.39 -19.26 21.29
CA ILE A 649 -2.56 -19.33 20.42
C ILE A 649 -3.26 -17.97 20.50
N LEU A 650 -3.42 -17.32 19.37
CA LEU A 650 -4.20 -16.09 19.22
C LEU A 650 -5.51 -16.43 18.49
N LEU A 651 -6.63 -16.21 19.15
CA LEU A 651 -7.94 -16.21 18.52
C LEU A 651 -8.33 -14.76 18.21
N PHE A 652 -8.93 -14.49 17.06
CA PHE A 652 -9.45 -13.18 16.74
C PHE A 652 -10.76 -13.26 15.98
N ALA A 653 -11.59 -12.23 16.17
CA ALA A 653 -12.83 -12.03 15.46
C ALA A 653 -13.04 -10.55 15.16
N LYS A 654 -13.55 -10.25 13.95
CA LYS A 654 -13.87 -8.91 13.51
C LYS A 654 -15.29 -8.87 12.96
N GLY A 655 -16.03 -7.81 13.23
CA GLY A 655 -17.22 -7.42 12.50
C GLY A 655 -16.88 -6.17 11.69
N LYS A 656 -17.08 -6.24 10.38
CA LYS A 656 -16.77 -5.17 9.44
C LYS A 656 -18.08 -4.62 8.86
N ASN A 657 -18.16 -3.31 8.67
CA ASN A 657 -19.33 -2.63 8.10
C ASN A 657 -20.65 -3.10 8.71
N LEU A 658 -20.75 -3.11 10.04
CA LEU A 658 -21.90 -3.70 10.74
C LEU A 658 -23.23 -2.98 10.48
N LEU A 659 -23.18 -1.75 9.96
CA LEU A 659 -24.35 -0.98 9.54
C LEU A 659 -24.82 -1.33 8.11
N ASP A 660 -24.05 -2.16 7.39
CA ASP A 660 -24.35 -2.62 6.01
C ASP A 660 -24.48 -1.48 5.00
N GLU A 661 -23.64 -0.46 5.18
CA GLU A 661 -23.60 0.71 4.29
C GLU A 661 -23.06 0.32 2.90
N ASN A 662 -23.69 0.82 1.84
CA ASN A 662 -23.17 0.72 0.48
C ASN A 662 -22.14 1.82 0.26
N ILE A 663 -20.87 1.55 0.62
CA ILE A 663 -19.79 2.52 0.61
C ILE A 663 -19.16 2.59 -0.77
N ARG A 664 -19.19 3.76 -1.40
CA ARG A 664 -18.57 4.02 -2.70
C ARG A 664 -17.33 4.87 -2.52
N SER A 665 -16.17 4.25 -2.78
CA SER A 665 -14.88 4.89 -2.57
C SER A 665 -14.58 5.92 -3.66
N SER A 666 -14.42 7.18 -3.28
CA SER A 666 -14.08 8.27 -4.22
C SER A 666 -12.68 8.15 -4.84
N VAL A 667 -11.80 7.34 -4.25
CA VAL A 667 -10.45 7.08 -4.78
C VAL A 667 -10.43 5.92 -5.78
N SER A 668 -11.52 5.13 -5.87
CA SER A 668 -11.64 4.03 -6.83
C SER A 668 -12.09 4.53 -8.21
N TYR A 669 -11.56 3.92 -9.27
CA TYR A 669 -12.10 4.05 -10.63
C TYR A 669 -13.50 3.43 -10.74
N LEU A 670 -13.74 2.37 -9.94
CA LEU A 670 -15.01 1.62 -9.94
C LEU A 670 -16.04 2.19 -8.95
N ARG A 671 -15.96 3.48 -8.56
CA ARG A 671 -16.87 4.08 -7.57
C ARG A 671 -18.36 3.90 -7.87
N ASN A 672 -18.73 3.87 -9.16
CA ASN A 672 -20.10 3.67 -9.59
C ASN A 672 -20.46 2.19 -9.82
N PHE A 673 -19.47 1.28 -9.88
CA PHE A 673 -19.63 -0.09 -10.33
C PHE A 673 -19.40 -1.14 -9.24
N ALA A 674 -18.49 -0.87 -8.31
CA ALA A 674 -18.12 -1.79 -7.24
C ALA A 674 -17.99 -1.05 -5.91
N PRO A 675 -19.01 -1.11 -5.03
CA PRO A 675 -18.90 -0.60 -3.68
C PRO A 675 -17.97 -1.49 -2.85
N GLU A 676 -17.50 -0.95 -1.70
CA GLU A 676 -16.80 -1.70 -0.68
C GLU A 676 -17.67 -2.83 -0.12
N ALA A 677 -17.03 -3.81 0.51
CA ALA A 677 -17.74 -4.95 1.11
C ALA A 677 -18.84 -4.52 2.11
N GLY A 678 -19.97 -5.17 2.05
CA GLY A 678 -21.07 -5.01 2.98
C GLY A 678 -20.76 -5.58 4.36
N ARG A 679 -21.79 -5.76 5.18
CA ARG A 679 -21.63 -6.31 6.54
C ARG A 679 -21.03 -7.70 6.51
N SER A 680 -19.95 -7.89 7.27
CA SER A 680 -19.25 -9.16 7.34
C SER A 680 -18.66 -9.49 8.71
N ALA A 681 -18.31 -10.76 8.86
CA ALA A 681 -17.58 -11.26 10.00
C ALA A 681 -16.31 -11.99 9.52
N GLU A 682 -15.18 -11.66 10.14
CA GLU A 682 -13.92 -12.38 9.96
C GLU A 682 -13.55 -13.05 11.25
N VAL A 683 -13.14 -14.32 11.19
CA VAL A 683 -12.64 -15.08 12.33
C VAL A 683 -11.32 -15.75 11.98
N GLY A 684 -10.44 -15.91 12.94
CA GLY A 684 -9.20 -16.59 12.68
C GLY A 684 -8.51 -17.11 13.94
N ILE A 685 -7.56 -18.01 13.69
CA ILE A 685 -6.68 -18.62 14.69
C ILE A 685 -5.24 -18.56 14.19
N ARG A 686 -4.35 -18.16 15.07
CA ARG A 686 -2.90 -18.22 14.86
C ARG A 686 -2.25 -19.02 15.98
N LEU A 687 -1.42 -19.95 15.60
CA LEU A 687 -0.56 -20.74 16.50
C LEU A 687 0.88 -20.31 16.23
N SER A 688 1.62 -19.92 17.27
CA SER A 688 3.05 -19.64 17.20
C SER A 688 3.82 -20.44 18.23
N TYR A 689 5.02 -20.91 17.84
CA TYR A 689 5.87 -21.77 18.68
C TYR A 689 7.32 -21.24 18.69
#